data_544be35874332eeb51f9ec912a0c7867
#
_entry.id   544be35874332eeb51f9ec912a0c7867
#
_cell.length_a   1.000
_cell.length_b   1.000
_cell.length_c   1.000
_cell.angle_alpha   90.00
_cell.angle_beta   90.00
_cell.angle_gamma   90.00
#
_symmetry.space_group_name_H-M   'P 1'
#
loop_
_entity.id
_entity.type
_entity.pdbx_description
1 polymer ?
#
loop_
_entity_poly.entity_id
_entity_poly.type
_entity_poly.pdbx_seq_one_letter_code
_entity_poly.pdbx_strand_id
1 'polypeptide(L)'
;MTSTQGLLDGFDPPATRSAEVARVLVDVDLAHMDRPLDYLVPDELVDQATVGSLVRVRFSGNRVDGWIIERTRREVSDGVGRLEAVVSATPVLTPSLYEAARRVASRFLATTSQVLSLALPPRHARAEKDVLASAPGAWPLVDSPEVGQGWRAYSAGQALLSRLAAGESPRAIVTSLQPHLRLCLSEAVAATVSSGRSVMVITATGEQATRVAHDLEQDLAVPAVISGGEVSAEERYRIHVAASLGRVPVVVGTRSAAWVPCASLGLIIILDDGDDRLRERRFPRCDALDVAVQRCAVEGAGLLVLSASRSVKAQALVRYGWAVSVDPTVHALREATPRVHLHGQVEAQREGAGGHMRIPQAALRMIRQGLRDGPVLIQVASAGYWPTVVCRRCEEHARCPRCFGPLTMGADEALSCAWCGREPSSWRCPHCSGRELRGARVGSSRTAEEIARTLPEASVLESSAAHRISRTLPSRPTVIVATAGAEPHVEDGYACAIVLDAAALAGRAELWAPEEAARRWLRALSLVRPGRPGLVVGTIPEALGQMLVRWSPTDYAERLLDEREALGFFPACTMVALDGPAAQVRQVADQVVREGGAQLVGTVAVPATREGEESQVRTLVRAPLPDSAQMLASLADIRRSRSARKAPLVKMSVNPPELF
;
A
#
# COMPACT_ATOMS: atom_id res chain seq x y z
N MET A 1 -42.37 37.36 54.44
CA MET A 1 -42.67 36.80 53.15
C MET A 1 -42.45 37.90 52.12
N THR A 2 -41.27 38.04 51.62
CA THR A 2 -40.86 38.98 50.58
C THR A 2 -40.40 38.15 49.37
N SER A 3 -41.12 38.31 48.32
CA SER A 3 -41.08 37.58 47.04
C SER A 3 -39.73 37.77 46.35
N THR A 4 -39.06 36.65 46.04
CA THR A 4 -37.82 36.53 45.21
C THR A 4 -38.20 36.38 43.73
N GLN A 5 -38.96 37.34 43.18
CA GLN A 5 -39.51 37.25 41.81
C GLN A 5 -38.95 38.31 40.84
N GLY A 6 -37.80 38.89 41.14
CA GLY A 6 -37.23 40.00 40.37
C GLY A 6 -35.86 39.81 39.74
N LEU A 7 -35.37 38.56 39.52
CA LEU A 7 -34.01 38.31 39.01
C LEU A 7 -33.94 37.47 37.72
N LEU A 8 -35.02 37.21 37.02
CA LEU A 8 -35.06 36.44 35.76
C LEU A 8 -35.69 37.21 34.58
N ASP A 9 -36.05 38.49 34.75
CA ASP A 9 -36.58 39.33 33.66
C ASP A 9 -35.40 40.02 32.95
N GLY A 10 -34.83 39.38 31.92
CA GLY A 10 -33.74 39.96 31.13
C GLY A 10 -33.02 38.97 30.18
N PHE A 11 -33.37 37.72 30.22
CA PHE A 11 -32.92 36.76 29.18
C PHE A 11 -34.06 36.53 28.18
N ASP A 12 -34.20 37.44 27.21
CA ASP A 12 -34.91 37.09 26.00
C ASP A 12 -34.15 35.96 25.33
N PRO A 13 -34.76 34.81 25.08
CA PRO A 13 -34.11 33.75 24.30
C PRO A 13 -33.68 34.36 22.97
N PRO A 14 -32.47 34.08 22.48
CA PRO A 14 -31.98 34.61 21.20
C PRO A 14 -33.01 34.33 20.16
N ALA A 15 -33.40 35.35 19.34
CA ALA A 15 -34.37 35.22 18.29
C ALA A 15 -33.98 34.09 17.35
N THR A 16 -34.73 33.00 17.33
CA THR A 16 -34.51 31.88 16.41
C THR A 16 -35.29 32.14 15.14
N ARG A 17 -34.68 31.89 13.99
CA ARG A 17 -35.32 31.96 12.68
C ARG A 17 -35.13 30.66 11.92
N SER A 18 -36.13 30.21 11.20
CA SER A 18 -35.99 29.08 10.30
C SER A 18 -35.16 29.47 9.08
N ALA A 19 -34.03 28.80 8.88
CA ALA A 19 -33.13 29.08 7.77
C ALA A 19 -32.53 27.79 7.17
N GLU A 20 -32.10 27.89 5.91
CA GLU A 20 -31.32 26.87 5.26
C GLU A 20 -29.90 26.87 5.84
N VAL A 21 -29.48 25.72 6.34
CA VAL A 21 -28.16 25.51 6.98
C VAL A 21 -27.40 24.44 6.22
N ALA A 22 -26.13 24.75 5.90
CA ALA A 22 -25.17 23.81 5.40
C ALA A 22 -24.21 23.42 6.53
N ARG A 23 -24.04 22.12 6.77
CA ARG A 23 -23.00 21.58 7.62
C ARG A 23 -21.75 21.40 6.78
N VAL A 24 -20.72 22.19 7.03
CA VAL A 24 -19.48 22.26 6.24
C VAL A 24 -18.33 21.64 7.01
N LEU A 25 -17.68 20.67 6.40
CA LEU A 25 -16.35 20.22 6.84
C LEU A 25 -15.33 21.21 6.29
N VAL A 26 -14.76 22.00 7.18
CA VAL A 26 -13.79 23.05 6.83
C VAL A 26 -12.41 22.40 6.59
N ASP A 27 -11.70 22.82 5.55
CA ASP A 27 -10.37 22.30 5.21
C ASP A 27 -9.29 22.91 6.13
N VAL A 28 -9.26 22.41 7.37
CA VAL A 28 -8.26 22.81 8.39
C VAL A 28 -7.69 21.57 9.08
N ASP A 29 -6.38 21.59 9.30
CA ASP A 29 -5.67 20.50 10.01
C ASP A 29 -5.62 20.77 11.53
N LEU A 30 -6.79 20.76 12.17
CA LEU A 30 -6.94 20.95 13.61
C LEU A 30 -7.77 19.79 14.19
N ALA A 31 -7.14 18.87 14.90
CA ALA A 31 -7.80 17.67 15.40
C ALA A 31 -9.04 17.93 16.27
N HIS A 32 -9.07 19.01 17.06
CA HIS A 32 -10.21 19.40 17.89
C HIS A 32 -11.37 20.01 17.07
N MET A 33 -11.13 20.35 15.78
CA MET A 33 -12.11 20.93 14.86
C MET A 33 -12.53 19.95 13.73
N ASP A 34 -12.12 18.68 13.81
CA ASP A 34 -12.47 17.64 12.82
C ASP A 34 -13.95 17.22 12.95
N ARG A 35 -14.82 18.15 12.66
CA ARG A 35 -16.30 17.98 12.63
C ARG A 35 -16.92 19.00 11.70
N PRO A 36 -18.05 18.67 11.05
CA PRO A 36 -18.81 19.67 10.29
C PRO A 36 -19.33 20.79 11.18
N LEU A 37 -19.23 22.02 10.67
CA LEU A 37 -19.70 23.24 11.31
C LEU A 37 -20.91 23.80 10.53
N ASP A 38 -21.78 24.50 11.24
CA ASP A 38 -23.01 25.06 10.67
C ASP A 38 -22.77 26.43 10.06
N TYR A 39 -23.28 26.61 8.84
CA TYR A 39 -23.27 27.88 8.12
C TYR A 39 -24.62 28.13 7.49
N LEU A 40 -25.10 29.35 7.56
CA LEU A 40 -26.30 29.80 6.85
C LEU A 40 -26.06 29.79 5.34
N VAL A 41 -27.00 29.29 4.57
CA VAL A 41 -26.95 29.35 3.11
C VAL A 41 -27.70 30.61 2.67
N PRO A 42 -27.04 31.61 2.05
CA PRO A 42 -27.69 32.77 1.47
C PRO A 42 -28.69 32.38 0.36
N ASP A 43 -29.77 33.11 0.22
CA ASP A 43 -30.84 32.80 -0.78
C ASP A 43 -30.28 32.71 -2.20
N GLU A 44 -29.32 33.55 -2.55
CA GLU A 44 -28.61 33.56 -3.84
C GLU A 44 -27.73 32.32 -4.11
N LEU A 45 -27.40 31.55 -3.08
CA LEU A 45 -26.58 30.35 -3.19
C LEU A 45 -27.33 29.03 -3.00
N VAL A 46 -28.65 29.10 -2.71
CA VAL A 46 -29.48 27.93 -2.35
C VAL A 46 -29.43 26.84 -3.40
N ASP A 47 -29.52 27.19 -4.69
CA ASP A 47 -29.54 26.23 -5.79
C ASP A 47 -28.17 25.60 -6.09
N GLN A 48 -27.08 26.31 -5.76
CA GLN A 48 -25.71 25.88 -6.03
C GLN A 48 -25.07 25.13 -4.84
N ALA A 49 -25.51 25.43 -3.62
CA ALA A 49 -24.96 24.88 -2.39
C ALA A 49 -25.52 23.46 -2.11
N THR A 50 -25.15 22.48 -2.92
CA THR A 50 -25.58 21.08 -2.79
C THR A 50 -24.63 20.26 -1.91
N VAL A 51 -25.07 19.11 -1.40
CA VAL A 51 -24.19 18.18 -0.67
C VAL A 51 -23.05 17.72 -1.57
N GLY A 52 -21.82 17.78 -1.06
CA GLY A 52 -20.60 17.47 -1.80
C GLY A 52 -19.98 18.65 -2.54
N SER A 53 -20.65 19.83 -2.59
CA SER A 53 -20.12 21.04 -3.20
C SER A 53 -18.94 21.60 -2.41
N LEU A 54 -17.98 22.17 -3.14
CA LEU A 54 -16.85 22.93 -2.56
C LEU A 54 -17.31 24.37 -2.32
N VAL A 55 -17.22 24.82 -1.10
CA VAL A 55 -17.66 26.16 -0.67
C VAL A 55 -16.55 26.93 0.03
N ARG A 56 -16.70 28.25 0.12
CA ARG A 56 -15.83 29.13 0.87
C ARG A 56 -16.57 29.73 2.05
N VAL A 57 -15.92 29.66 3.21
CA VAL A 57 -16.48 30.12 4.49
C VAL A 57 -15.46 30.94 5.27
N ARG A 58 -15.93 31.69 6.28
CA ARG A 58 -15.05 32.27 7.29
C ARG A 58 -14.89 31.34 8.47
N PHE A 59 -13.65 31.07 8.80
CA PHE A 59 -13.28 30.30 9.99
C PHE A 59 -12.15 31.02 10.77
N SER A 60 -12.40 31.36 12.03
CA SER A 60 -11.46 32.14 12.87
C SER A 60 -10.92 33.42 12.19
N GLY A 61 -11.77 34.14 11.47
CA GLY A 61 -11.43 35.37 10.74
C GLY A 61 -10.80 35.16 9.35
N ASN A 62 -10.38 33.96 8.99
CA ASN A 62 -9.76 33.65 7.72
C ASN A 62 -10.80 33.06 6.72
N ARG A 63 -10.57 33.29 5.44
CA ARG A 63 -11.30 32.58 4.38
C ARG A 63 -10.68 31.24 4.15
N VAL A 64 -11.48 30.18 4.24
CA VAL A 64 -11.05 28.79 4.03
C VAL A 64 -12.07 28.08 3.16
N ASP A 65 -11.61 27.09 2.42
CA ASP A 65 -12.48 26.23 1.65
C ASP A 65 -13.01 25.09 2.54
N GLY A 66 -14.12 24.48 2.14
CA GLY A 66 -14.71 23.34 2.82
C GLY A 66 -15.76 22.65 1.96
N TRP A 67 -16.24 21.52 2.39
CA TRP A 67 -17.25 20.74 1.66
C TRP A 67 -18.54 20.65 2.43
N ILE A 68 -19.67 20.85 1.74
CA ILE A 68 -21.00 20.65 2.32
C ILE A 68 -21.23 19.15 2.53
N ILE A 69 -21.39 18.73 3.78
CA ILE A 69 -21.63 17.34 4.14
C ILE A 69 -23.12 17.04 4.29
N GLU A 70 -23.88 18.02 4.73
CA GLU A 70 -25.32 17.90 4.95
C GLU A 70 -25.99 19.25 4.74
N ARG A 71 -27.22 19.24 4.24
CA ARG A 71 -28.13 20.40 4.18
C ARG A 71 -29.41 20.11 4.94
N THR A 72 -29.86 21.08 5.72
CA THR A 72 -31.08 20.96 6.50
C THR A 72 -31.72 22.34 6.71
N ARG A 73 -33.02 22.36 6.84
CA ARG A 73 -33.75 23.56 7.27
C ARG A 73 -34.06 23.43 8.75
N ARG A 74 -33.57 24.37 9.55
CA ARG A 74 -33.77 24.35 11.00
C ARG A 74 -33.78 25.74 11.60
N GLU A 75 -34.23 25.83 12.84
CA GLU A 75 -34.11 27.03 13.62
C GLU A 75 -32.63 27.29 14.01
N VAL A 76 -32.18 28.49 13.79
CA VAL A 76 -30.82 28.94 14.12
C VAL A 76 -30.87 30.19 14.97
N SER A 77 -29.96 30.28 15.93
CA SER A 77 -29.73 31.49 16.72
C SER A 77 -28.84 32.48 15.97
N ASP A 78 -28.85 33.73 16.38
CA ASP A 78 -27.94 34.74 15.88
C ASP A 78 -26.48 34.35 16.16
N GLY A 79 -25.57 34.64 15.20
CA GLY A 79 -24.15 34.34 15.30
C GLY A 79 -23.65 33.15 14.48
N VAL A 80 -24.53 32.40 13.84
CA VAL A 80 -24.12 31.35 12.87
C VAL A 80 -23.49 32.00 11.65
N GLY A 81 -22.29 31.55 11.25
CA GLY A 81 -21.58 32.03 10.06
C GLY A 81 -22.38 31.80 8.78
N ARG A 82 -22.04 32.54 7.71
CA ARG A 82 -22.71 32.40 6.39
C ARG A 82 -21.72 31.84 5.37
N LEU A 83 -22.20 31.10 4.36
CA LEU A 83 -21.41 30.77 3.19
C LEU A 83 -21.05 32.07 2.45
N GLU A 84 -19.78 32.23 2.09
CA GLU A 84 -19.33 33.38 1.29
C GLU A 84 -19.50 33.12 -0.21
N ALA A 85 -19.23 31.89 -0.66
CA ALA A 85 -19.37 31.50 -2.06
C ALA A 85 -19.45 29.99 -2.23
N VAL A 86 -20.07 29.55 -3.33
CA VAL A 86 -19.93 28.20 -3.86
C VAL A 86 -18.78 28.22 -4.88
N VAL A 87 -17.69 27.53 -4.56
CA VAL A 87 -16.49 27.45 -5.42
C VAL A 87 -16.73 26.48 -6.57
N SER A 88 -17.37 25.34 -6.28
CA SER A 88 -17.84 24.37 -7.28
C SER A 88 -19.19 23.83 -6.82
N ALA A 89 -20.21 23.97 -7.66
CA ALA A 89 -21.54 23.40 -7.44
C ALA A 89 -21.58 21.89 -7.74
N THR A 90 -20.57 21.37 -8.45
CA THR A 90 -20.45 19.93 -8.72
C THR A 90 -20.14 19.18 -7.43
N PRO A 91 -20.88 18.10 -7.09
CA PRO A 91 -20.61 17.32 -5.88
C PRO A 91 -19.32 16.49 -6.02
N VAL A 92 -18.18 17.13 -5.82
CA VAL A 92 -16.85 16.49 -5.92
C VAL A 92 -16.58 15.54 -4.76
N LEU A 93 -17.23 15.74 -3.62
CA LEU A 93 -17.17 14.86 -2.45
C LEU A 93 -18.50 14.11 -2.30
N THR A 94 -18.55 12.87 -2.79
CA THR A 94 -19.75 12.04 -2.62
C THR A 94 -19.93 11.63 -1.14
N PRO A 95 -21.16 11.40 -0.67
CA PRO A 95 -21.41 10.95 0.71
C PRO A 95 -20.64 9.66 1.08
N SER A 96 -20.56 8.71 0.14
CA SER A 96 -19.80 7.47 0.34
C SER A 96 -18.29 7.72 0.48
N LEU A 97 -17.72 8.60 -0.36
CA LEU A 97 -16.31 8.96 -0.28
C LEU A 97 -15.99 9.70 1.04
N TYR A 98 -16.87 10.61 1.48
CA TYR A 98 -16.75 11.27 2.77
C TYR A 98 -16.74 10.26 3.92
N GLU A 99 -17.69 9.32 3.95
CA GLU A 99 -17.76 8.31 5.00
C GLU A 99 -16.54 7.37 4.98
N ALA A 100 -16.07 6.97 3.80
CA ALA A 100 -14.83 6.18 3.67
C ALA A 100 -13.61 6.97 4.20
N ALA A 101 -13.49 8.25 3.85
CA ALA A 101 -12.40 9.11 4.33
C ALA A 101 -12.45 9.28 5.85
N ARG A 102 -13.64 9.47 6.43
CA ARG A 102 -13.85 9.57 7.88
C ARG A 102 -13.44 8.28 8.62
N ARG A 103 -13.77 7.11 8.07
CA ARG A 103 -13.36 5.80 8.64
C ARG A 103 -11.86 5.59 8.55
N VAL A 104 -11.24 5.94 7.43
CA VAL A 104 -9.78 5.89 7.29
C VAL A 104 -9.12 6.87 8.28
N ALA A 105 -9.62 8.11 8.39
CA ALA A 105 -9.12 9.10 9.34
C ALA A 105 -9.17 8.58 10.78
N SER A 106 -10.29 8.03 11.22
CA SER A 106 -10.46 7.43 12.55
C SER A 106 -9.48 6.28 12.79
N ARG A 107 -9.32 5.37 11.80
CA ARG A 107 -8.43 4.21 11.90
C ARG A 107 -6.95 4.59 11.98
N PHE A 108 -6.55 5.68 11.34
CA PHE A 108 -5.16 6.13 11.25
C PHE A 108 -4.83 7.35 12.11
N LEU A 109 -5.72 7.72 13.04
CA LEU A 109 -5.55 8.88 13.93
C LEU A 109 -5.27 10.17 13.15
N ALA A 110 -5.89 10.32 11.98
CA ALA A 110 -5.84 11.51 11.15
C ALA A 110 -7.06 12.40 11.35
N THR A 111 -7.07 13.62 10.79
CA THR A 111 -8.28 14.38 10.57
C THR A 111 -8.91 13.99 9.23
N THR A 112 -10.22 14.13 9.11
CA THR A 112 -10.93 13.88 7.86
C THR A 112 -10.39 14.78 6.75
N SER A 113 -10.09 16.05 7.04
CA SER A 113 -9.46 17.00 6.11
C SER A 113 -8.10 16.51 5.61
N GLN A 114 -7.22 15.96 6.48
CA GLN A 114 -5.96 15.36 6.07
C GLN A 114 -6.15 14.22 5.07
N VAL A 115 -7.15 13.35 5.28
CA VAL A 115 -7.45 12.27 4.34
C VAL A 115 -8.03 12.81 3.04
N LEU A 116 -8.94 13.78 3.10
CA LEU A 116 -9.53 14.40 1.92
C LEU A 116 -8.50 15.14 1.07
N SER A 117 -7.45 15.70 1.66
CA SER A 117 -6.33 16.29 0.92
C SER A 117 -5.54 15.28 0.08
N LEU A 118 -5.63 13.99 0.41
CA LEU A 118 -5.09 12.88 -0.39
C LEU A 118 -6.09 12.36 -1.43
N ALA A 119 -7.38 12.42 -1.07
CA ALA A 119 -8.47 11.83 -1.85
C ALA A 119 -8.94 12.73 -3.00
N LEU A 120 -9.00 14.04 -2.77
CA LEU A 120 -9.56 14.98 -3.72
C LEU A 120 -8.45 15.69 -4.52
N PRO A 121 -8.50 15.64 -5.86
CA PRO A 121 -7.58 16.43 -6.68
C PRO A 121 -7.93 17.92 -6.57
N PRO A 122 -6.93 18.82 -6.70
CA PRO A 122 -7.19 20.25 -6.77
C PRO A 122 -8.19 20.59 -7.88
N ARG A 123 -9.13 21.51 -7.60
CA ARG A 123 -10.15 21.93 -8.57
C ARG A 123 -9.55 22.49 -9.85
N HIS A 124 -10.09 22.05 -10.99
CA HIS A 124 -9.75 22.58 -12.31
C HIS A 124 -11.03 23.01 -13.04
N ALA A 125 -11.35 24.32 -13.01
CA ALA A 125 -12.65 24.86 -13.48
C ALA A 125 -12.95 24.56 -14.95
N ARG A 126 -11.92 24.56 -15.83
CA ARG A 126 -12.09 24.23 -17.25
C ARG A 126 -12.46 22.76 -17.43
N ALA A 127 -11.72 21.85 -16.80
CA ALA A 127 -12.02 20.41 -16.85
C ALA A 127 -13.43 20.10 -16.34
N GLU A 128 -13.86 20.78 -15.25
CA GLU A 128 -15.22 20.68 -14.71
C GLU A 128 -16.25 21.07 -15.75
N LYS A 129 -16.10 22.25 -16.37
CA LYS A 129 -17.02 22.74 -17.39
C LYS A 129 -17.08 21.80 -18.61
N ASP A 130 -15.94 21.30 -19.07
CA ASP A 130 -15.86 20.40 -20.21
C ASP A 130 -16.61 19.08 -19.93
N VAL A 131 -16.42 18.50 -18.73
CA VAL A 131 -17.15 17.28 -18.33
C VAL A 131 -18.65 17.55 -18.25
N LEU A 132 -19.08 18.64 -17.63
CA LEU A 132 -20.51 18.95 -17.50
C LEU A 132 -21.19 19.22 -18.85
N ALA A 133 -20.47 19.82 -19.80
CA ALA A 133 -20.99 20.10 -21.15
C ALA A 133 -21.05 18.83 -22.03
N SER A 134 -20.30 17.78 -21.72
CA SER A 134 -20.31 16.53 -22.47
C SER A 134 -21.58 15.74 -22.17
N ALA A 135 -22.20 15.17 -23.21
CA ALA A 135 -23.32 14.26 -23.02
C ALA A 135 -22.86 12.99 -22.27
N PRO A 136 -23.68 12.43 -21.37
CA PRO A 136 -23.37 11.13 -20.78
C PRO A 136 -23.34 10.08 -21.90
N GLY A 137 -22.17 9.44 -22.10
CA GLY A 137 -22.05 8.27 -22.97
C GLY A 137 -22.72 7.05 -22.29
N ALA A 138 -23.41 6.24 -23.08
CA ALA A 138 -23.81 4.92 -22.60
C ALA A 138 -22.53 4.05 -22.44
N TRP A 139 -22.49 3.26 -21.38
CA TRP A 139 -21.43 2.25 -21.25
C TRP A 139 -21.58 1.21 -22.37
N PRO A 140 -20.46 0.71 -22.95
CA PRO A 140 -20.55 -0.35 -23.91
C PRO A 140 -21.23 -1.57 -23.30
N LEU A 141 -22.04 -2.25 -24.10
CA LEU A 141 -22.58 -3.54 -23.73
C LEU A 141 -21.40 -4.53 -23.72
N VAL A 142 -21.13 -5.09 -22.58
CA VAL A 142 -20.14 -6.18 -22.43
C VAL A 142 -20.94 -7.44 -22.19
N ASP A 143 -20.79 -8.41 -23.07
CA ASP A 143 -21.40 -9.71 -22.85
C ASP A 143 -20.84 -10.33 -21.56
N SER A 144 -21.71 -10.93 -20.76
CA SER A 144 -21.26 -11.68 -19.59
C SER A 144 -20.33 -12.80 -20.07
N PRO A 145 -19.10 -12.88 -19.59
CA PRO A 145 -18.18 -13.89 -20.08
C PRO A 145 -18.74 -15.28 -19.80
N GLU A 146 -18.94 -16.07 -20.84
CA GLU A 146 -19.07 -17.51 -20.64
C GLU A 146 -17.85 -17.98 -19.86
N VAL A 147 -18.03 -18.90 -18.94
CA VAL A 147 -17.05 -19.43 -17.96
C VAL A 147 -15.62 -19.32 -18.48
N GLY A 148 -14.93 -18.30 -17.98
CA GLY A 148 -13.70 -17.81 -18.54
C GLY A 148 -12.54 -18.79 -18.39
N GLN A 149 -11.65 -18.76 -19.34
CA GLN A 149 -10.48 -19.67 -19.37
C GLN A 149 -9.51 -19.36 -18.22
N GLY A 150 -9.42 -18.07 -17.81
CA GLY A 150 -8.53 -17.64 -16.74
C GLY A 150 -8.92 -18.22 -15.39
N TRP A 151 -10.18 -18.11 -15.02
CA TRP A 151 -10.68 -18.55 -13.71
C TRP A 151 -10.90 -20.06 -13.60
N ARG A 152 -10.84 -20.83 -14.68
CA ARG A 152 -10.84 -22.31 -14.62
C ARG A 152 -9.63 -22.88 -13.87
N ALA A 153 -8.53 -22.11 -13.84
CA ALA A 153 -7.34 -22.47 -13.08
C ALA A 153 -7.57 -22.47 -11.56
N TYR A 154 -8.68 -21.90 -11.07
CA TYR A 154 -8.99 -21.69 -9.66
C TYR A 154 -10.22 -22.48 -9.22
N SER A 155 -10.15 -23.08 -8.03
CA SER A 155 -11.22 -23.96 -7.49
C SER A 155 -12.57 -23.25 -7.32
N ALA A 156 -12.57 -21.97 -6.96
CA ALA A 156 -13.77 -21.14 -6.78
C ALA A 156 -13.98 -20.10 -7.89
N GLY A 157 -13.20 -20.15 -8.98
CA GLY A 157 -13.17 -19.11 -10.00
C GLY A 157 -14.50 -18.91 -10.72
N GLN A 158 -15.19 -19.98 -11.11
CA GLN A 158 -16.48 -19.89 -11.76
C GLN A 158 -17.56 -19.28 -10.86
N ALA A 159 -17.62 -19.70 -9.58
CA ALA A 159 -18.57 -19.16 -8.63
C ALA A 159 -18.31 -17.66 -8.37
N LEU A 160 -17.05 -17.25 -8.34
CA LEU A 160 -16.67 -15.85 -8.22
C LEU A 160 -17.20 -15.00 -9.40
N LEU A 161 -16.96 -15.44 -10.64
CA LEU A 161 -17.45 -14.73 -11.83
C LEU A 161 -18.98 -14.66 -11.88
N SER A 162 -19.67 -15.77 -11.59
CA SER A 162 -21.14 -15.79 -11.54
C SER A 162 -21.72 -14.80 -10.54
N ARG A 163 -21.10 -14.69 -9.36
CA ARG A 163 -21.51 -13.73 -8.34
C ARG A 163 -21.27 -12.28 -8.78
N LEU A 164 -20.14 -11.98 -9.43
CA LEU A 164 -19.85 -10.65 -9.99
C LEU A 164 -20.87 -10.28 -11.07
N ALA A 165 -21.17 -11.21 -12.00
CA ALA A 165 -22.15 -11.00 -13.07
C ALA A 165 -23.59 -10.81 -12.53
N ALA A 166 -23.91 -11.46 -11.40
CA ALA A 166 -25.17 -11.26 -10.68
C ALA A 166 -25.25 -9.93 -9.90
N GLY A 167 -24.22 -9.09 -9.96
CA GLY A 167 -24.16 -7.82 -9.22
C GLY A 167 -23.86 -7.99 -7.73
N GLU A 168 -23.38 -9.16 -7.31
CA GLU A 168 -22.94 -9.39 -5.94
C GLU A 168 -21.56 -8.80 -5.70
N SER A 169 -21.15 -8.74 -4.44
CA SER A 169 -19.91 -8.12 -3.99
C SER A 169 -18.99 -9.12 -3.27
N PRO A 170 -18.46 -10.14 -3.96
CA PRO A 170 -17.56 -11.11 -3.35
C PRO A 170 -16.24 -10.44 -2.95
N ARG A 171 -15.62 -10.95 -1.87
CA ARG A 171 -14.31 -10.49 -1.39
C ARG A 171 -13.36 -11.66 -1.39
N ALA A 172 -12.34 -11.61 -2.24
CA ALA A 172 -11.41 -12.72 -2.43
C ALA A 172 -9.96 -12.27 -2.45
N ILE A 173 -9.10 -13.05 -1.81
CA ILE A 173 -7.66 -12.95 -1.88
C ILE A 173 -7.17 -14.11 -2.74
N VAL A 174 -6.51 -13.79 -3.85
CA VAL A 174 -6.20 -14.72 -4.93
C VAL A 174 -4.69 -14.86 -5.09
N THR A 175 -4.19 -16.07 -5.00
CA THR A 175 -2.81 -16.37 -5.43
C THR A 175 -2.79 -16.44 -6.95
N SER A 176 -2.34 -15.34 -7.59
CA SER A 176 -2.40 -15.21 -9.04
C SER A 176 -1.29 -15.99 -9.74
N LEU A 177 -1.65 -16.63 -10.85
CA LEU A 177 -0.71 -17.25 -11.79
C LEU A 177 -0.48 -16.32 -12.96
N GLN A 178 0.78 -15.96 -13.24
CA GLN A 178 1.13 -14.97 -14.27
C GLN A 178 0.54 -15.29 -15.65
N PRO A 179 0.55 -16.55 -16.16
CA PRO A 179 -0.03 -16.87 -17.45
C PRO A 179 -1.55 -16.62 -17.54
N HIS A 180 -2.25 -16.64 -16.43
CA HIS A 180 -3.70 -16.45 -16.36
C HIS A 180 -4.12 -15.03 -15.91
N LEU A 181 -3.20 -14.20 -15.44
CA LEU A 181 -3.51 -12.93 -14.76
C LEU A 181 -4.31 -11.98 -15.67
N ARG A 182 -3.91 -11.80 -16.92
CA ARG A 182 -4.61 -10.93 -17.87
C ARG A 182 -6.05 -11.38 -18.08
N LEU A 183 -6.25 -12.68 -18.36
CA LEU A 183 -7.59 -13.24 -18.56
C LEU A 183 -8.44 -13.14 -17.31
N CYS A 184 -7.91 -13.51 -16.14
CA CYS A 184 -8.63 -13.35 -14.87
C CYS A 184 -9.09 -11.93 -14.62
N LEU A 185 -8.24 -10.96 -14.93
CA LEU A 185 -8.55 -9.55 -14.79
C LEU A 185 -9.66 -9.11 -15.74
N SER A 186 -9.51 -9.41 -17.05
CA SER A 186 -10.50 -9.06 -18.08
C SER A 186 -11.87 -9.69 -17.79
N GLU A 187 -11.90 -10.97 -17.41
CA GLU A 187 -13.13 -11.70 -17.09
C GLU A 187 -13.84 -11.12 -15.85
N ALA A 188 -13.09 -10.78 -14.78
CA ALA A 188 -13.67 -10.16 -13.59
C ALA A 188 -14.22 -8.75 -13.87
N VAL A 189 -13.51 -7.96 -14.69
CA VAL A 189 -13.97 -6.66 -15.15
C VAL A 189 -15.23 -6.79 -15.99
N ALA A 190 -15.22 -7.68 -17.00
CA ALA A 190 -16.39 -7.93 -17.85
C ALA A 190 -17.62 -8.35 -17.04
N ALA A 191 -17.47 -9.33 -16.15
CA ALA A 191 -18.56 -9.79 -15.28
C ALA A 191 -19.16 -8.67 -14.42
N THR A 192 -18.32 -7.76 -13.92
CA THR A 192 -18.81 -6.64 -13.11
C THR A 192 -19.47 -5.56 -13.96
N VAL A 193 -18.85 -5.18 -15.11
CA VAL A 193 -19.40 -4.14 -15.99
C VAL A 193 -20.72 -4.61 -16.61
N SER A 194 -20.86 -5.89 -16.97
CA SER A 194 -22.11 -6.45 -17.49
C SER A 194 -23.26 -6.37 -16.47
N SER A 195 -22.96 -6.32 -15.17
CA SER A 195 -23.96 -6.07 -14.12
C SER A 195 -24.35 -4.59 -13.96
N GLY A 196 -23.84 -3.68 -14.81
CA GLY A 196 -24.09 -2.24 -14.73
C GLY A 196 -23.28 -1.53 -13.65
N ARG A 197 -22.20 -2.14 -13.13
CA ARG A 197 -21.39 -1.59 -12.04
C ARG A 197 -19.98 -1.25 -12.51
N SER A 198 -19.39 -0.20 -11.96
CA SER A 198 -18.01 0.22 -12.29
C SER A 198 -16.96 -0.61 -11.58
N VAL A 199 -15.78 -0.64 -12.17
CA VAL A 199 -14.61 -1.36 -11.64
C VAL A 199 -13.45 -0.39 -11.43
N MET A 200 -12.73 -0.61 -10.35
CA MET A 200 -11.49 0.10 -10.04
C MET A 200 -10.33 -0.90 -9.95
N VAL A 201 -9.27 -0.69 -10.74
CA VAL A 201 -8.06 -1.51 -10.73
C VAL A 201 -6.89 -0.67 -10.19
N ILE A 202 -6.28 -1.13 -9.11
CA ILE A 202 -5.19 -0.43 -8.43
C ILE A 202 -3.88 -1.20 -8.64
N THR A 203 -2.86 -0.50 -9.14
CA THR A 203 -1.55 -1.04 -9.47
C THR A 203 -0.45 -0.30 -8.73
N ALA A 204 0.73 -0.90 -8.63
CA ALA A 204 1.86 -0.30 -7.94
C ALA A 204 2.53 0.85 -8.72
N THR A 205 2.43 0.87 -10.06
CA THR A 205 3.09 1.87 -10.92
C THR A 205 2.17 2.38 -12.02
N GLY A 206 2.42 3.61 -12.49
CA GLY A 206 1.72 4.18 -13.65
C GLY A 206 1.92 3.37 -14.93
N GLU A 207 3.12 2.85 -15.15
CA GLU A 207 3.42 1.97 -16.29
C GLU A 207 2.56 0.70 -16.29
N GLN A 208 2.42 0.06 -15.12
CA GLN A 208 1.52 -1.09 -14.97
C GLN A 208 0.06 -0.69 -15.20
N ALA A 209 -0.35 0.48 -14.70
CA ALA A 209 -1.71 1.00 -14.93
C ALA A 209 -2.00 1.20 -16.42
N THR A 210 -1.06 1.81 -17.16
CA THR A 210 -1.18 2.03 -18.61
C THR A 210 -1.30 0.71 -19.37
N ARG A 211 -0.49 -0.29 -19.02
CA ARG A 211 -0.56 -1.62 -19.65
C ARG A 211 -1.89 -2.31 -19.36
N VAL A 212 -2.32 -2.31 -18.09
CA VAL A 212 -3.60 -2.92 -17.69
C VAL A 212 -4.78 -2.23 -18.38
N ALA A 213 -4.79 -0.90 -18.47
CA ALA A 213 -5.85 -0.18 -19.17
C ALA A 213 -5.89 -0.55 -20.66
N HIS A 214 -4.72 -0.59 -21.32
CA HIS A 214 -4.61 -0.99 -22.71
C HIS A 214 -5.07 -2.43 -22.95
N ASP A 215 -4.65 -3.38 -22.10
CA ASP A 215 -5.07 -4.78 -22.17
C ASP A 215 -6.59 -4.93 -22.04
N LEU A 216 -7.21 -4.20 -21.09
CA LEU A 216 -8.66 -4.21 -20.87
C LEU A 216 -9.43 -3.61 -22.06
N GLU A 217 -8.93 -2.51 -22.64
CA GLU A 217 -9.52 -1.92 -23.84
C GLU A 217 -9.45 -2.86 -25.04
N GLN A 218 -8.32 -3.55 -25.21
CA GLN A 218 -8.17 -4.56 -26.28
C GLN A 218 -9.07 -5.78 -26.09
N ASP A 219 -9.14 -6.30 -24.85
CA ASP A 219 -9.88 -7.54 -24.59
C ASP A 219 -11.40 -7.33 -24.56
N LEU A 220 -11.87 -6.16 -24.09
CA LEU A 220 -13.29 -5.93 -23.75
C LEU A 220 -13.94 -4.82 -24.56
N ALA A 221 -13.19 -4.02 -25.32
CA ALA A 221 -13.64 -2.79 -25.95
C ALA A 221 -14.33 -1.80 -24.94
N VAL A 222 -13.95 -1.86 -23.65
CA VAL A 222 -14.47 -0.99 -22.59
C VAL A 222 -13.50 0.13 -22.34
N PRO A 223 -13.92 1.41 -22.36
CA PRO A 223 -13.02 2.53 -22.03
C PRO A 223 -12.47 2.41 -20.60
N ALA A 224 -11.17 2.39 -20.45
CA ALA A 224 -10.48 2.39 -19.18
C ALA A 224 -9.71 3.68 -18.98
N VAL A 225 -10.13 4.51 -18.00
CA VAL A 225 -9.43 5.76 -17.71
C VAL A 225 -8.29 5.55 -16.71
N ILE A 226 -7.16 6.22 -16.95
CA ILE A 226 -5.96 6.08 -16.11
C ILE A 226 -5.91 7.22 -15.10
N SER A 227 -5.97 6.89 -13.79
CA SER A 227 -5.87 7.84 -12.68
C SER A 227 -4.60 7.61 -11.86
N GLY A 228 -3.73 8.64 -11.79
CA GLY A 228 -2.48 8.58 -11.03
C GLY A 228 -1.24 8.45 -11.92
N GLY A 229 -0.06 8.31 -11.31
CA GLY A 229 1.22 8.32 -12.03
C GLY A 229 1.54 9.68 -12.64
N GLU A 230 1.86 9.74 -13.93
CA GLU A 230 2.23 10.94 -14.67
C GLU A 230 1.03 11.75 -15.19
N VAL A 231 -0.19 11.34 -14.86
CA VAL A 231 -1.42 12.03 -15.26
C VAL A 231 -1.46 13.44 -14.67
N SER A 232 -1.76 14.45 -15.51
CA SER A 232 -1.81 15.86 -15.10
C SER A 232 -2.86 16.12 -14.01
N ALA A 233 -2.73 17.23 -13.28
CA ALA A 233 -3.72 17.63 -12.26
C ALA A 233 -5.09 17.89 -12.91
N GLU A 234 -5.12 18.50 -14.10
CA GLU A 234 -6.34 18.72 -14.89
C GLU A 234 -7.05 17.41 -15.21
N GLU A 235 -6.31 16.43 -15.73
CA GLU A 235 -6.89 15.16 -16.13
C GLU A 235 -7.36 14.34 -14.93
N ARG A 236 -6.61 14.36 -13.81
CA ARG A 236 -7.07 13.74 -12.56
C ARG A 236 -8.39 14.32 -12.07
N TYR A 237 -8.55 15.64 -12.16
CA TYR A 237 -9.80 16.28 -11.78
C TYR A 237 -10.93 15.96 -12.76
N ARG A 238 -10.64 15.90 -14.07
CA ARG A 238 -11.59 15.47 -15.12
C ARG A 238 -12.13 14.07 -14.85
N ILE A 239 -11.24 13.12 -14.58
CA ILE A 239 -11.59 11.73 -14.25
C ILE A 239 -12.42 11.67 -12.97
N HIS A 240 -12.03 12.40 -11.93
CA HIS A 240 -12.76 12.45 -10.67
C HIS A 240 -14.21 12.90 -10.86
N VAL A 241 -14.43 13.99 -11.57
CA VAL A 241 -15.79 14.50 -11.88
C VAL A 241 -16.55 13.53 -12.79
N ALA A 242 -15.93 13.02 -13.84
CA ALA A 242 -16.60 12.08 -14.76
C ALA A 242 -17.02 10.78 -14.06
N ALA A 243 -16.17 10.24 -13.19
CA ALA A 243 -16.45 9.03 -12.42
C ALA A 243 -17.56 9.25 -11.37
N SER A 244 -17.57 10.41 -10.69
CA SER A 244 -18.64 10.76 -9.74
C SER A 244 -20.03 10.87 -10.41
N LEU A 245 -20.03 11.24 -11.69
CA LEU A 245 -21.26 11.32 -12.52
C LEU A 245 -21.63 9.98 -13.20
N GLY A 246 -20.92 8.88 -12.89
CA GLY A 246 -21.20 7.56 -13.46
C GLY A 246 -20.81 7.39 -14.94
N ARG A 247 -19.93 8.25 -15.47
CA ARG A 247 -19.55 8.25 -16.89
C ARG A 247 -18.37 7.34 -17.22
N VAL A 248 -17.76 6.73 -16.21
CA VAL A 248 -16.53 5.92 -16.33
C VAL A 248 -16.80 4.51 -15.83
N PRO A 249 -16.84 3.50 -16.72
CA PRO A 249 -17.04 2.11 -16.30
C PRO A 249 -15.82 1.52 -15.60
N VAL A 250 -14.60 1.85 -16.05
CA VAL A 250 -13.36 1.28 -15.52
C VAL A 250 -12.35 2.38 -15.22
N VAL A 251 -11.89 2.42 -13.99
CA VAL A 251 -10.78 3.27 -13.52
C VAL A 251 -9.57 2.39 -13.25
N VAL A 252 -8.44 2.67 -13.88
CA VAL A 252 -7.16 1.99 -13.62
C VAL A 252 -6.19 3.01 -13.08
N GLY A 253 -5.45 2.69 -12.02
CA GLY A 253 -4.47 3.67 -11.54
C GLY A 253 -3.57 3.18 -10.43
N THR A 254 -2.85 4.12 -9.82
CA THR A 254 -2.00 3.83 -8.67
C THR A 254 -2.77 4.01 -7.35
N ARG A 255 -2.08 3.99 -6.20
CA ARG A 255 -2.73 4.14 -4.88
C ARG A 255 -3.75 5.28 -4.78
N SER A 256 -3.53 6.38 -5.48
CA SER A 256 -4.48 7.51 -5.48
C SER A 256 -5.81 7.20 -6.18
N ALA A 257 -5.83 6.21 -7.09
CA ALA A 257 -7.06 5.77 -7.74
C ALA A 257 -8.05 5.17 -6.72
N ALA A 258 -7.56 4.65 -5.59
CA ALA A 258 -8.42 4.16 -4.51
C ALA A 258 -9.43 5.21 -4.00
N TRP A 259 -9.21 6.48 -4.27
CA TRP A 259 -10.07 7.60 -3.87
C TRP A 259 -10.97 8.15 -4.98
N VAL A 260 -10.88 7.64 -6.20
CA VAL A 260 -11.76 8.10 -7.29
C VAL A 260 -13.21 7.70 -6.98
N PRO A 261 -14.16 8.65 -6.92
CA PRO A 261 -15.56 8.34 -6.65
C PRO A 261 -16.21 7.68 -7.88
N CYS A 262 -16.72 6.48 -7.73
CA CYS A 262 -17.46 5.80 -8.78
C CYS A 262 -18.93 5.73 -8.38
N ALA A 263 -19.85 6.17 -9.25
CA ALA A 263 -21.27 6.28 -8.91
C ALA A 263 -21.93 4.94 -8.53
N SER A 264 -21.44 3.84 -9.09
CA SER A 264 -21.96 2.48 -8.83
C SER A 264 -20.80 1.50 -8.73
N LEU A 265 -19.92 1.71 -7.75
CA LEU A 265 -18.72 0.86 -7.58
C LEU A 265 -19.12 -0.58 -7.27
N GLY A 266 -18.77 -1.51 -8.17
CA GLY A 266 -19.04 -2.94 -8.04
C GLY A 266 -17.86 -3.73 -7.51
N LEU A 267 -16.66 -3.37 -7.96
CA LEU A 267 -15.47 -4.14 -7.67
C LEU A 267 -14.22 -3.26 -7.55
N ILE A 268 -13.42 -3.50 -6.54
CA ILE A 268 -12.06 -3.00 -6.41
C ILE A 268 -11.09 -4.16 -6.62
N ILE A 269 -10.16 -4.02 -7.55
CA ILE A 269 -9.10 -4.99 -7.79
C ILE A 269 -7.75 -4.37 -7.40
N ILE A 270 -6.96 -5.05 -6.58
CA ILE A 270 -5.61 -4.63 -6.19
C ILE A 270 -4.62 -5.66 -6.73
N LEU A 271 -3.64 -5.18 -7.50
CA LEU A 271 -2.56 -6.00 -8.02
C LEU A 271 -1.32 -5.84 -7.12
N ASP A 272 -0.83 -6.97 -6.57
CA ASP A 272 0.36 -7.03 -5.71
C ASP A 272 0.27 -6.14 -4.47
N ASP A 273 -0.71 -6.41 -3.61
CA ASP A 273 -1.05 -5.63 -2.40
C ASP A 273 0.10 -5.40 -1.42
N GLY A 274 1.10 -6.28 -1.42
CA GLY A 274 2.32 -6.16 -0.62
C GLY A 274 3.34 -5.13 -1.14
N ASP A 275 3.10 -4.49 -2.30
CA ASP A 275 4.04 -3.51 -2.85
C ASP A 275 4.02 -2.21 -2.04
N ASP A 276 5.19 -1.76 -1.58
CA ASP A 276 5.36 -0.57 -0.74
C ASP A 276 4.91 0.74 -1.45
N ARG A 277 4.87 0.75 -2.78
CA ARG A 277 4.37 1.87 -3.58
C ARG A 277 2.86 2.07 -3.46
N LEU A 278 2.12 1.07 -3.01
CA LEU A 278 0.69 1.17 -2.69
C LEU A 278 0.41 1.88 -1.37
N ARG A 279 1.45 2.12 -0.55
CA ARG A 279 1.35 2.88 0.68
C ARG A 279 1.52 4.37 0.42
N GLU A 280 0.70 5.21 1.08
CA GLU A 280 0.85 6.66 1.06
C GLU A 280 2.10 7.08 1.84
N ARG A 281 2.91 7.96 1.24
CA ARG A 281 4.14 8.46 1.87
C ARG A 281 3.88 9.58 2.87
N ARG A 282 2.84 10.37 2.61
CA ARG A 282 2.38 11.43 3.51
C ARG A 282 1.52 10.84 4.62
N PHE A 283 1.47 11.52 5.76
CA PHE A 283 0.52 11.17 6.80
C PHE A 283 -0.92 11.17 6.23
N PRO A 284 -1.76 10.18 6.57
CA PRO A 284 -1.66 9.17 7.61
C PRO A 284 -0.96 7.84 7.23
N ARG A 285 -0.34 7.74 6.05
CA ARG A 285 0.40 6.57 5.57
C ARG A 285 -0.42 5.28 5.41
N CYS A 286 -1.73 5.41 5.21
CA CYS A 286 -2.58 4.27 4.84
C CYS A 286 -2.17 3.71 3.46
N ASP A 287 -2.37 2.43 3.24
CA ASP A 287 -2.18 1.84 1.92
C ASP A 287 -3.51 1.66 1.15
N ALA A 288 -3.40 1.30 -0.13
CA ALA A 288 -4.57 1.12 -0.99
C ALA A 288 -5.53 0.03 -0.48
N LEU A 289 -5.02 -1.03 0.17
CA LEU A 289 -5.85 -2.09 0.74
C LEU A 289 -6.65 -1.57 1.94
N ASP A 290 -6.06 -0.70 2.80
CA ASP A 290 -6.80 -0.07 3.89
C ASP A 290 -7.99 0.75 3.38
N VAL A 291 -7.75 1.55 2.33
CA VAL A 291 -8.79 2.37 1.70
C VAL A 291 -9.85 1.50 1.05
N ALA A 292 -9.45 0.47 0.29
CA ALA A 292 -10.36 -0.45 -0.39
C ALA A 292 -11.27 -1.18 0.58
N VAL A 293 -10.74 -1.67 1.72
CA VAL A 293 -11.54 -2.33 2.77
C VAL A 293 -12.62 -1.39 3.30
N GLN A 294 -12.30 -0.11 3.56
CA GLN A 294 -13.29 0.85 4.04
C GLN A 294 -14.32 1.19 2.95
N ARG A 295 -13.87 1.35 1.70
CA ARG A 295 -14.78 1.61 0.58
C ARG A 295 -15.73 0.45 0.32
N CYS A 296 -15.23 -0.79 0.33
CA CYS A 296 -16.08 -1.97 0.21
C CYS A 296 -17.15 -2.04 1.31
N ALA A 297 -16.80 -1.65 2.54
CA ALA A 297 -17.74 -1.63 3.65
C ALA A 297 -18.80 -0.51 3.54
N VAL A 298 -18.45 0.63 2.95
CA VAL A 298 -19.35 1.79 2.80
C VAL A 298 -20.20 1.68 1.53
N GLU A 299 -19.59 1.29 0.41
CA GLU A 299 -20.20 1.30 -0.92
C GLU A 299 -20.81 -0.06 -1.33
N GLY A 300 -20.62 -1.09 -0.51
CA GLY A 300 -21.09 -2.43 -0.85
C GLY A 300 -20.38 -3.05 -2.05
N ALA A 301 -19.13 -2.66 -2.31
CA ALA A 301 -18.33 -3.18 -3.41
C ALA A 301 -17.65 -4.51 -3.06
N GLY A 302 -17.36 -5.33 -4.07
CA GLY A 302 -16.48 -6.49 -3.94
C GLY A 302 -15.00 -6.08 -3.87
N LEU A 303 -14.15 -7.01 -3.44
CA LEU A 303 -12.70 -6.86 -3.45
C LEU A 303 -12.04 -8.10 -4.05
N LEU A 304 -11.14 -7.89 -5.01
CA LEU A 304 -10.18 -8.90 -5.44
C LEU A 304 -8.76 -8.40 -5.21
N VAL A 305 -7.97 -9.17 -4.46
CA VAL A 305 -6.52 -8.96 -4.36
C VAL A 305 -5.85 -10.04 -5.19
N LEU A 306 -5.18 -9.66 -6.26
CA LEU A 306 -4.49 -10.57 -7.18
C LEU A 306 -2.98 -10.39 -7.02
N SER A 307 -2.30 -11.37 -6.44
CA SER A 307 -0.86 -11.32 -6.19
C SER A 307 -0.21 -12.69 -6.38
N ALA A 308 0.98 -12.73 -6.96
CA ALA A 308 1.78 -13.97 -7.03
C ALA A 308 2.30 -14.39 -5.65
N SER A 309 2.46 -13.45 -4.74
CA SER A 309 2.68 -13.67 -3.31
C SER A 309 1.38 -13.45 -2.55
N ARG A 310 1.42 -13.62 -1.24
CA ARG A 310 0.32 -13.24 -0.36
C ARG A 310 0.85 -12.40 0.78
N SER A 311 0.34 -11.19 0.95
CA SER A 311 0.72 -10.39 2.11
C SER A 311 0.12 -10.95 3.39
N VAL A 312 0.82 -10.81 4.51
CA VAL A 312 0.30 -11.24 5.82
C VAL A 312 -0.96 -10.46 6.19
N LYS A 313 -1.06 -9.20 5.73
CA LYS A 313 -2.25 -8.38 5.90
C LYS A 313 -3.46 -8.92 5.12
N ALA A 314 -3.28 -9.34 3.87
CA ALA A 314 -4.33 -9.96 3.08
C ALA A 314 -4.71 -11.34 3.67
N GLN A 315 -3.73 -12.11 4.17
CA GLN A 315 -4.00 -13.37 4.86
C GLN A 315 -4.81 -13.16 6.14
N ALA A 316 -4.56 -12.10 6.90
CA ALA A 316 -5.37 -11.76 8.07
C ALA A 316 -6.85 -11.50 7.72
N LEU A 317 -7.13 -10.87 6.56
CA LEU A 317 -8.51 -10.68 6.09
C LEU A 317 -9.22 -12.03 5.83
N VAL A 318 -8.47 -13.03 5.37
CA VAL A 318 -9.01 -14.41 5.20
C VAL A 318 -9.18 -15.10 6.55
N ARG A 319 -8.16 -15.08 7.41
CA ARG A 319 -8.18 -15.69 8.74
C ARG A 319 -9.35 -15.19 9.59
N TYR A 320 -9.62 -13.90 9.55
CA TYR A 320 -10.71 -13.28 10.32
C TYR A 320 -12.06 -13.25 9.60
N GLY A 321 -12.21 -13.98 8.48
CA GLY A 321 -13.48 -14.20 7.80
C GLY A 321 -14.04 -13.00 7.03
N TRP A 322 -13.21 -11.97 6.78
CA TRP A 322 -13.64 -10.79 5.99
C TRP A 322 -13.58 -11.04 4.48
N ALA A 323 -12.66 -11.86 4.02
CA ALA A 323 -12.50 -12.31 2.64
C ALA A 323 -12.35 -13.84 2.58
N VAL A 324 -12.48 -14.41 1.39
CA VAL A 324 -12.21 -15.84 1.14
C VAL A 324 -10.91 -16.02 0.37
N SER A 325 -10.22 -17.14 0.59
CA SER A 325 -9.08 -17.53 -0.24
C SER A 325 -9.55 -18.14 -1.55
N VAL A 326 -8.99 -17.72 -2.66
CA VAL A 326 -9.17 -18.33 -3.98
C VAL A 326 -7.81 -18.70 -4.52
N ASP A 327 -7.44 -19.95 -4.33
CA ASP A 327 -6.14 -20.47 -4.73
C ASP A 327 -6.25 -21.30 -6.03
N PRO A 328 -5.19 -21.36 -6.85
CA PRO A 328 -5.17 -22.18 -8.04
C PRO A 328 -5.28 -23.68 -7.68
N THR A 329 -5.81 -24.45 -8.59
CA THR A 329 -5.77 -25.90 -8.47
C THR A 329 -4.32 -26.39 -8.50
N VAL A 330 -4.03 -27.52 -7.85
CA VAL A 330 -2.67 -28.11 -7.83
C VAL A 330 -2.15 -28.38 -9.24
N HIS A 331 -3.05 -28.73 -10.15
CA HIS A 331 -2.70 -28.97 -11.57
C HIS A 331 -2.29 -27.65 -12.24
N ALA A 332 -3.12 -26.63 -12.19
CA ALA A 332 -2.82 -25.33 -12.77
C ALA A 332 -1.54 -24.69 -12.18
N LEU A 333 -1.33 -24.85 -10.88
CA LEU A 333 -0.13 -24.39 -10.21
C LEU A 333 1.14 -25.03 -10.79
N ARG A 334 1.14 -26.36 -10.95
CA ARG A 334 2.28 -27.10 -11.50
C ARG A 334 2.56 -26.77 -12.97
N GLU A 335 1.52 -26.52 -13.74
CA GLU A 335 1.64 -26.16 -15.16
C GLU A 335 2.11 -24.72 -15.36
N ALA A 336 1.68 -23.79 -14.50
CA ALA A 336 1.92 -22.35 -14.68
C ALA A 336 3.22 -21.84 -14.03
N THR A 337 3.84 -22.61 -13.12
CA THR A 337 4.98 -22.12 -12.32
C THR A 337 6.33 -22.64 -12.80
N PRO A 338 7.43 -21.91 -12.61
CA PRO A 338 8.78 -22.38 -12.89
C PRO A 338 9.22 -23.45 -11.86
N ARG A 339 10.25 -24.22 -12.24
CA ARG A 339 10.90 -25.14 -11.30
C ARG A 339 12.01 -24.40 -10.54
N VAL A 340 11.75 -24.11 -9.26
CA VAL A 340 12.68 -23.33 -8.44
C VAL A 340 13.70 -24.24 -7.76
N HIS A 341 14.97 -23.87 -7.92
CA HIS A 341 16.13 -24.49 -7.25
C HIS A 341 16.75 -23.50 -6.27
N LEU A 342 17.26 -24.01 -5.16
CA LEU A 342 17.99 -23.23 -4.18
C LEU A 342 19.48 -23.55 -4.29
N HIS A 343 20.31 -22.53 -4.18
CA HIS A 343 21.78 -22.68 -4.08
C HIS A 343 22.21 -22.04 -2.75
N GLY A 344 22.15 -22.84 -1.70
CA GLY A 344 22.56 -22.48 -0.36
C GLY A 344 23.97 -23.03 -0.01
N GLN A 345 24.25 -23.14 1.28
CA GLN A 345 25.57 -23.60 1.77
C GLN A 345 25.90 -25.04 1.33
N VAL A 346 24.92 -25.93 1.31
CA VAL A 346 25.13 -27.34 0.94
C VAL A 346 25.52 -27.46 -0.53
N GLU A 347 24.83 -26.76 -1.41
CA GLU A 347 25.11 -26.74 -2.84
C GLU A 347 26.48 -26.08 -3.12
N ALA A 348 26.78 -24.98 -2.42
CA ALA A 348 28.07 -24.28 -2.52
C ALA A 348 29.22 -25.19 -2.11
N GLN A 349 29.09 -25.97 -1.01
CA GLN A 349 30.09 -26.93 -0.60
C GLN A 349 30.30 -28.05 -1.61
N ARG A 350 29.22 -28.55 -2.23
CA ARG A 350 29.30 -29.58 -3.28
C ARG A 350 29.99 -29.08 -4.56
N GLU A 351 29.85 -27.79 -4.89
CA GLU A 351 30.57 -27.20 -6.02
C GLU A 351 32.02 -26.82 -5.73
N GLY A 352 32.45 -26.84 -4.46
CA GLY A 352 33.78 -26.42 -4.03
C GLY A 352 34.02 -24.92 -4.17
N ALA A 353 35.22 -24.51 -4.56
CA ALA A 353 35.58 -23.09 -4.63
C ALA A 353 34.64 -22.24 -5.54
N GLY A 354 34.15 -22.81 -6.63
CA GLY A 354 33.23 -22.12 -7.56
C GLY A 354 31.85 -21.91 -7.00
N GLY A 355 31.42 -22.72 -6.01
CA GLY A 355 30.11 -22.60 -5.37
C GLY A 355 30.00 -21.44 -4.38
N HIS A 356 31.14 -21.00 -3.82
CA HIS A 356 31.19 -19.86 -2.90
C HIS A 356 31.40 -18.50 -3.58
N MET A 357 31.43 -18.49 -4.92
CA MET A 357 31.43 -17.24 -5.67
C MET A 357 30.06 -16.59 -5.63
N ARG A 358 30.01 -15.26 -5.67
CA ARG A 358 28.75 -14.51 -5.71
C ARG A 358 27.84 -14.95 -6.87
N ILE A 359 28.44 -15.24 -8.03
CA ILE A 359 27.76 -15.87 -9.16
C ILE A 359 28.33 -17.29 -9.27
N PRO A 360 27.70 -18.30 -8.64
CA PRO A 360 28.22 -19.66 -8.61
C PRO A 360 28.17 -20.33 -9.98
N GLN A 361 28.92 -21.40 -10.13
CA GLN A 361 28.97 -22.17 -11.39
C GLN A 361 27.58 -22.68 -11.84
N ALA A 362 26.71 -23.03 -10.87
CA ALA A 362 25.33 -23.40 -11.16
C ALA A 362 24.58 -22.27 -11.86
N ALA A 363 24.73 -21.02 -11.40
CA ALA A 363 24.11 -19.85 -12.04
C ALA A 363 24.66 -19.65 -13.47
N LEU A 364 25.98 -19.70 -13.65
CA LEU A 364 26.60 -19.54 -14.98
C LEU A 364 26.15 -20.63 -15.96
N ARG A 365 26.05 -21.88 -15.49
CA ARG A 365 25.50 -22.99 -16.33
C ARG A 365 24.06 -22.71 -16.74
N MET A 366 23.22 -22.29 -15.79
CA MET A 366 21.81 -21.97 -16.07
C MET A 366 21.66 -20.80 -17.04
N ILE A 367 22.49 -19.74 -16.91
CA ILE A 367 22.49 -18.60 -17.83
C ILE A 367 22.84 -19.06 -19.23
N ARG A 368 23.93 -19.82 -19.41
CA ARG A 368 24.34 -20.33 -20.74
C ARG A 368 23.28 -21.21 -21.39
N GLN A 369 22.65 -22.08 -20.59
CA GLN A 369 21.54 -22.90 -21.09
C GLN A 369 20.32 -22.08 -21.45
N GLY A 370 19.92 -21.14 -20.58
CA GLY A 370 18.77 -20.26 -20.81
C GLY A 370 18.93 -19.40 -22.06
N LEU A 371 20.13 -18.88 -22.34
CA LEU A 371 20.42 -18.10 -23.55
C LEU A 371 20.24 -18.86 -24.87
N ARG A 372 20.19 -20.19 -24.85
CA ARG A 372 19.86 -21.00 -26.03
C ARG A 372 18.36 -20.95 -26.34
N ASP A 373 17.55 -20.71 -25.32
CA ASP A 373 16.07 -20.75 -25.38
C ASP A 373 15.44 -19.36 -25.37
N GLY A 374 16.19 -18.31 -25.05
CA GLY A 374 15.67 -16.93 -24.99
C GLY A 374 16.32 -16.04 -23.94
N PRO A 375 15.63 -14.99 -23.50
CA PRO A 375 16.16 -14.04 -22.53
C PRO A 375 16.24 -14.64 -21.12
N VAL A 376 17.27 -14.21 -20.38
CA VAL A 376 17.56 -14.64 -19.01
C VAL A 376 17.46 -13.45 -18.06
N LEU A 377 16.71 -13.60 -16.97
CA LEU A 377 16.62 -12.59 -15.92
C LEU A 377 17.62 -12.88 -14.80
N ILE A 378 18.35 -11.86 -14.40
CA ILE A 378 19.14 -11.86 -13.16
C ILE A 378 18.60 -10.75 -12.26
N GLN A 379 17.90 -11.13 -11.20
CA GLN A 379 17.44 -10.18 -10.20
C GLN A 379 18.51 -9.96 -9.14
N VAL A 380 18.83 -8.71 -8.85
CA VAL A 380 19.73 -8.28 -7.78
C VAL A 380 19.00 -7.42 -6.76
N ALA A 381 19.51 -7.34 -5.52
CA ALA A 381 18.96 -6.45 -4.51
C ALA A 381 19.03 -4.98 -4.96
N SER A 382 17.99 -4.18 -4.67
CA SER A 382 17.95 -2.76 -5.03
C SER A 382 19.09 -1.99 -4.34
N ALA A 383 19.76 -1.10 -5.07
CA ALA A 383 20.61 -0.07 -4.50
C ALA A 383 19.73 0.90 -3.68
N GLY A 384 20.06 1.17 -2.41
CA GLY A 384 19.33 2.15 -1.58
C GLY A 384 18.87 1.63 -0.22
N TYR A 385 18.89 0.34 0.01
CA TYR A 385 18.68 -0.23 1.34
C TYR A 385 19.96 -0.20 2.18
N TRP A 386 19.81 -0.08 3.51
CA TRP A 386 20.90 0.00 4.49
C TRP A 386 21.99 -1.02 4.23
N PRO A 387 23.30 -0.65 4.37
CA PRO A 387 24.38 -1.54 4.09
C PRO A 387 24.39 -2.69 5.10
N THR A 388 23.75 -3.80 4.76
CA THR A 388 23.84 -5.03 5.52
C THR A 388 25.29 -5.53 5.46
N VAL A 389 25.84 -5.86 6.60
CA VAL A 389 27.22 -6.35 6.73
C VAL A 389 27.19 -7.86 6.91
N VAL A 390 28.03 -8.55 6.18
CA VAL A 390 28.17 -10.01 6.26
C VAL A 390 29.61 -10.41 6.62
N CYS A 391 29.74 -11.57 7.22
CA CYS A 391 31.04 -12.17 7.45
C CYS A 391 31.74 -12.45 6.12
N ARG A 392 32.99 -11.98 5.97
CA ARG A 392 33.76 -12.20 4.74
C ARG A 392 34.05 -13.67 4.45
N ARG A 393 34.09 -14.51 5.50
CA ARG A 393 34.48 -15.91 5.39
C ARG A 393 33.29 -16.84 5.06
N CYS A 394 32.15 -16.67 5.68
CA CYS A 394 31.02 -17.59 5.54
C CYS A 394 29.70 -16.91 5.06
N GLU A 395 29.79 -15.62 4.78
CA GLU A 395 28.65 -14.78 4.28
C GLU A 395 27.46 -14.70 5.24
N GLU A 396 27.57 -15.22 6.46
CA GLU A 396 26.57 -15.09 7.50
C GLU A 396 26.38 -13.62 7.88
N HIS A 397 25.12 -13.21 8.09
CA HIS A 397 24.82 -11.84 8.49
C HIS A 397 25.48 -11.47 9.80
N ALA A 398 26.11 -10.31 9.84
CA ALA A 398 26.70 -9.79 11.06
C ALA A 398 25.59 -9.38 12.05
N ARG A 399 25.59 -10.02 13.20
CA ARG A 399 24.63 -9.80 14.28
C ARG A 399 25.28 -9.13 15.48
N CYS A 400 24.52 -8.26 16.15
CA CYS A 400 24.95 -7.61 17.37
C CYS A 400 25.16 -8.66 18.48
N PRO A 401 26.30 -8.67 19.17
CA PRO A 401 26.54 -9.63 20.23
C PRO A 401 25.65 -9.45 21.46
N ARG A 402 24.98 -8.29 21.58
CA ARG A 402 24.09 -7.98 22.71
C ARG A 402 22.61 -8.31 22.46
N CYS A 403 22.07 -7.89 21.31
CA CYS A 403 20.64 -7.99 21.03
C CYS A 403 20.31 -8.83 19.79
N PHE A 404 21.31 -9.40 19.13
CA PHE A 404 21.21 -10.15 17.88
C PHE A 404 20.60 -9.35 16.71
N GLY A 405 20.41 -8.02 16.86
CA GLY A 405 20.01 -7.13 15.78
C GLY A 405 21.06 -7.09 14.67
N PRO A 406 20.70 -6.72 13.46
CA PRO A 406 21.64 -6.64 12.34
C PRO A 406 22.62 -5.51 12.57
N LEU A 407 23.85 -5.74 12.17
CA LEU A 407 24.87 -4.71 12.12
C LEU A 407 24.86 -4.03 10.76
N THR A 408 25.01 -2.71 10.78
CA THR A 408 25.14 -1.85 9.62
C THR A 408 26.48 -1.13 9.65
N MET A 409 27.00 -0.77 8.50
CA MET A 409 28.24 -0.02 8.38
C MET A 409 27.95 1.37 7.83
N GLY A 410 28.32 2.41 8.55
CA GLY A 410 28.21 3.81 8.14
C GLY A 410 29.13 4.14 6.95
N ALA A 411 29.01 5.38 6.44
CA ALA A 411 29.91 5.87 5.38
C ALA A 411 31.36 6.01 5.84
N ASP A 412 31.58 6.13 7.13
CA ASP A 412 32.86 6.19 7.84
C ASP A 412 33.43 4.81 8.22
N GLU A 413 32.81 3.72 7.70
CA GLU A 413 33.11 2.34 8.05
C GLU A 413 32.81 1.96 9.52
N ALA A 414 32.19 2.84 10.30
CA ALA A 414 31.80 2.54 11.66
C ALA A 414 30.66 1.49 11.69
N LEU A 415 30.83 0.48 12.52
CA LEU A 415 29.89 -0.63 12.68
C LEU A 415 28.90 -0.30 13.80
N SER A 416 27.61 -0.25 13.50
CA SER A 416 26.55 0.02 14.47
C SER A 416 25.42 -1.00 14.38
N CYS A 417 24.71 -1.22 15.49
CA CYS A 417 23.55 -2.09 15.51
C CYS A 417 22.29 -1.31 15.15
N ALA A 418 21.56 -1.75 14.13
CA ALA A 418 20.31 -1.11 13.71
C ALA A 418 19.19 -1.17 14.77
N TRP A 419 19.25 -2.06 15.75
CA TRP A 419 18.24 -2.17 16.79
C TRP A 419 18.57 -1.42 18.07
N CYS A 420 19.78 -1.56 18.59
CA CYS A 420 20.14 -0.98 19.89
C CYS A 420 21.14 0.17 19.78
N GLY A 421 21.53 0.60 18.58
CA GLY A 421 22.46 1.68 18.33
C GLY A 421 23.90 1.43 18.81
N ARG A 422 24.20 0.25 19.38
CA ARG A 422 25.53 -0.04 19.94
C ARG A 422 26.57 -0.22 18.83
N GLU A 423 27.73 0.34 19.03
CA GLU A 423 28.92 0.13 18.20
C GLU A 423 29.75 -1.00 18.83
N PRO A 424 29.80 -2.21 18.25
CA PRO A 424 30.63 -3.28 18.78
C PRO A 424 32.11 -3.02 18.45
N SER A 425 32.92 -2.80 19.45
CA SER A 425 34.38 -2.57 19.31
C SER A 425 35.12 -3.80 18.80
N SER A 426 34.58 -5.00 18.98
CA SER A 426 35.11 -6.25 18.43
C SER A 426 33.97 -7.18 18.09
N TRP A 427 33.84 -7.48 16.81
CA TRP A 427 32.85 -8.44 16.33
C TRP A 427 33.50 -9.75 15.92
N ARG A 428 32.84 -10.87 16.21
CA ARG A 428 33.18 -12.20 15.73
C ARG A 428 31.96 -12.87 15.15
N CYS A 429 32.13 -13.53 14.02
CA CYS A 429 31.05 -14.30 13.42
C CYS A 429 30.65 -15.47 14.35
N PRO A 430 29.36 -15.57 14.74
CA PRO A 430 28.91 -16.67 15.61
C PRO A 430 29.02 -18.05 14.91
N HIS A 431 29.04 -18.07 13.57
CA HIS A 431 29.06 -19.28 12.78
C HIS A 431 30.48 -19.81 12.52
N CYS A 432 31.42 -18.95 12.10
CA CYS A 432 32.76 -19.39 11.69
C CYS A 432 33.89 -18.72 12.48
N SER A 433 33.61 -17.91 13.48
CA SER A 433 34.54 -17.14 14.30
C SER A 433 35.41 -16.14 13.51
N GLY A 434 35.15 -15.90 12.24
CA GLY A 434 35.79 -14.89 11.41
C GLY A 434 35.59 -13.48 11.99
N ARG A 435 36.58 -12.59 11.74
CA ARG A 435 36.52 -11.20 12.25
C ARG A 435 36.32 -10.15 11.16
N GLU A 436 36.52 -10.53 9.91
CA GLU A 436 36.41 -9.63 8.79
C GLU A 436 34.98 -9.53 8.29
N LEU A 437 34.59 -8.31 8.05
CA LEU A 437 33.27 -7.96 7.52
C LEU A 437 33.38 -7.41 6.10
N ARG A 438 32.33 -7.59 5.30
CA ARG A 438 32.17 -6.90 4.02
C ARG A 438 30.76 -6.37 3.90
N GLY A 439 30.62 -5.24 3.23
CA GLY A 439 29.31 -4.76 2.80
C GLY A 439 28.70 -5.72 1.80
N ALA A 440 27.43 -6.08 1.97
CA ALA A 440 26.70 -7.01 1.09
C ALA A 440 26.18 -6.33 -0.20
N ARG A 441 26.83 -5.28 -0.69
CA ARG A 441 26.31 -4.51 -1.83
C ARG A 441 27.07 -4.82 -3.13
N VAL A 442 26.31 -5.33 -4.12
CA VAL A 442 26.71 -5.25 -5.52
C VAL A 442 25.47 -4.78 -6.31
N GLY A 443 25.54 -3.58 -6.90
CA GLY A 443 24.46 -3.02 -7.71
C GLY A 443 24.29 -3.75 -9.05
N SER A 444 23.19 -3.42 -9.76
CA SER A 444 22.88 -3.96 -11.08
C SER A 444 23.98 -3.69 -12.11
N SER A 445 24.52 -2.47 -12.14
CA SER A 445 25.58 -2.09 -13.10
C SER A 445 26.83 -2.94 -12.94
N ARG A 446 27.31 -3.11 -11.70
CA ARG A 446 28.51 -3.95 -11.45
C ARG A 446 28.23 -5.42 -11.75
N THR A 447 27.01 -5.90 -11.51
CA THR A 447 26.62 -7.27 -11.88
C THR A 447 26.56 -7.43 -13.40
N ALA A 448 26.02 -6.44 -14.12
CA ALA A 448 25.99 -6.44 -15.57
C ALA A 448 27.41 -6.47 -16.18
N GLU A 449 28.34 -5.68 -15.65
CA GLU A 449 29.76 -5.69 -16.04
C GLU A 449 30.45 -7.02 -15.74
N GLU A 450 30.17 -7.66 -14.60
CA GLU A 450 30.71 -8.95 -14.21
C GLU A 450 30.22 -10.06 -15.17
N ILE A 451 28.93 -10.05 -15.50
CA ILE A 451 28.35 -10.99 -16.47
C ILE A 451 28.93 -10.74 -17.87
N ALA A 452 29.02 -9.49 -18.34
CA ALA A 452 29.58 -9.19 -19.65
C ALA A 452 31.04 -9.63 -19.79
N ARG A 453 31.85 -9.55 -18.72
CA ARG A 453 33.22 -10.07 -18.72
C ARG A 453 33.28 -11.60 -18.68
N THR A 454 32.33 -12.24 -17.99
CA THR A 454 32.31 -13.71 -17.83
C THR A 454 31.69 -14.41 -19.03
N LEU A 455 30.79 -13.72 -19.74
CA LEU A 455 30.07 -14.22 -20.91
C LEU A 455 30.15 -13.17 -22.04
N PRO A 456 31.33 -12.98 -22.67
CA PRO A 456 31.54 -11.92 -23.65
C PRO A 456 30.70 -12.07 -24.91
N GLU A 457 30.19 -13.28 -25.18
CA GLU A 457 29.27 -13.59 -26.27
C GLU A 457 27.82 -13.17 -26.01
N ALA A 458 27.45 -12.86 -24.77
CA ALA A 458 26.09 -12.53 -24.39
C ALA A 458 25.82 -11.01 -24.48
N SER A 459 24.68 -10.64 -25.06
CA SER A 459 24.16 -9.28 -24.91
C SER A 459 23.64 -9.10 -23.48
N VAL A 460 24.06 -8.03 -22.80
CA VAL A 460 23.66 -7.72 -21.42
C VAL A 460 22.94 -6.38 -21.38
N LEU A 461 21.75 -6.36 -20.79
CA LEU A 461 20.97 -5.14 -20.53
C LEU A 461 20.83 -4.94 -19.01
N GLU A 462 20.84 -3.70 -18.58
CA GLU A 462 20.57 -3.30 -17.19
C GLU A 462 19.21 -2.60 -17.08
N SER A 463 18.45 -2.95 -16.04
CA SER A 463 17.22 -2.25 -15.65
C SER A 463 17.23 -1.97 -14.15
N SER A 464 17.11 -0.71 -13.78
CA SER A 464 17.11 -0.27 -12.37
C SER A 464 16.04 0.81 -12.16
N ALA A 465 15.82 1.21 -10.92
CA ALA A 465 14.88 2.29 -10.63
C ALA A 465 15.26 3.62 -11.31
N ALA A 466 16.57 3.87 -11.50
CA ALA A 466 17.09 5.07 -12.16
C ALA A 466 17.07 4.96 -13.70
N HIS A 467 17.23 3.75 -14.24
CA HIS A 467 17.30 3.49 -15.68
C HIS A 467 16.38 2.32 -16.03
N ARG A 468 15.08 2.55 -15.93
CA ARG A 468 14.09 1.51 -16.12
C ARG A 468 13.81 1.25 -17.59
N ILE A 469 13.81 -0.04 -17.98
CA ILE A 469 13.33 -0.47 -19.30
C ILE A 469 11.81 -0.64 -19.17
N SER A 470 11.06 0.34 -19.67
CA SER A 470 9.58 0.37 -19.58
C SER A 470 8.89 -0.34 -20.77
N ARG A 471 9.58 -0.47 -21.89
CA ARG A 471 9.05 -1.17 -23.07
C ARG A 471 9.08 -2.68 -22.89
N THR A 472 8.15 -3.38 -23.47
CA THR A 472 8.20 -4.84 -23.64
C THR A 472 9.39 -5.21 -24.53
N LEU A 473 10.19 -6.17 -24.08
CA LEU A 473 11.35 -6.66 -24.82
C LEU A 473 10.96 -7.87 -25.68
N PRO A 474 11.55 -8.02 -26.87
CA PRO A 474 11.37 -9.22 -27.68
C PRO A 474 12.06 -10.42 -27.04
N SER A 475 11.59 -11.62 -27.36
CA SER A 475 12.13 -12.91 -26.89
C SER A 475 13.46 -13.26 -27.52
N ARG A 476 14.48 -12.39 -27.44
CA ARG A 476 15.84 -12.64 -27.96
C ARG A 476 16.80 -13.09 -26.87
N PRO A 477 17.79 -13.95 -27.16
CA PRO A 477 18.84 -14.31 -26.23
C PRO A 477 19.59 -13.08 -25.72
N THR A 478 19.30 -12.71 -24.46
CA THR A 478 19.84 -11.51 -23.80
C THR A 478 19.83 -11.75 -22.31
N VAL A 479 20.88 -11.37 -21.60
CA VAL A 479 20.87 -11.33 -20.14
C VAL A 479 20.35 -9.98 -19.69
N ILE A 480 19.30 -9.99 -18.88
CA ILE A 480 18.72 -8.78 -18.28
C ILE A 480 19.05 -8.80 -16.80
N VAL A 481 19.91 -7.87 -16.36
CA VAL A 481 20.22 -7.64 -14.95
C VAL A 481 19.28 -6.56 -14.41
N ALA A 482 18.38 -6.93 -13.51
CA ALA A 482 17.39 -6.01 -12.99
C ALA A 482 17.46 -5.89 -11.47
N THR A 483 17.27 -4.68 -10.95
CA THR A 483 16.97 -4.51 -9.52
C THR A 483 15.53 -4.94 -9.23
N ALA A 484 15.30 -5.48 -8.04
CA ALA A 484 13.97 -5.94 -7.64
C ALA A 484 12.89 -4.85 -7.84
N GLY A 485 11.85 -5.19 -8.61
CA GLY A 485 10.77 -4.28 -8.99
C GLY A 485 11.02 -3.45 -10.26
N ALA A 486 12.18 -3.64 -10.93
CA ALA A 486 12.49 -3.03 -12.22
C ALA A 486 12.63 -4.05 -13.35
N GLU A 487 12.17 -5.29 -13.14
CA GLU A 487 12.21 -6.35 -14.15
C GLU A 487 11.39 -5.95 -15.39
N PRO A 488 11.99 -5.90 -16.60
CA PRO A 488 11.24 -5.63 -17.82
C PRO A 488 10.27 -6.75 -18.17
N HIS A 489 9.19 -6.40 -18.82
CA HIS A 489 8.31 -7.40 -19.43
C HIS A 489 8.96 -7.94 -20.72
N VAL A 490 8.83 -9.25 -20.96
CA VAL A 490 9.27 -9.93 -22.19
C VAL A 490 8.06 -10.61 -22.81
N GLU A 491 7.91 -10.54 -24.14
CA GLU A 491 6.73 -11.01 -24.88
C GLU A 491 6.30 -12.44 -24.48
N ASP A 492 7.23 -13.40 -24.51
CA ASP A 492 6.94 -14.80 -24.18
C ASP A 492 7.43 -15.20 -22.77
N GLY A 493 7.89 -14.25 -21.97
CA GLY A 493 8.52 -14.52 -20.67
C GLY A 493 9.98 -14.99 -20.80
N TYR A 494 10.64 -15.13 -19.65
CA TYR A 494 12.04 -15.48 -19.56
C TYR A 494 12.29 -16.99 -19.70
N ALA A 495 13.42 -17.36 -20.29
CA ALA A 495 13.86 -18.75 -20.36
C ALA A 495 14.32 -19.31 -19.01
N CYS A 496 14.88 -18.46 -18.15
CA CYS A 496 15.13 -18.74 -16.75
C CYS A 496 15.30 -17.43 -15.96
N ALA A 497 15.24 -17.53 -14.62
CA ALA A 497 15.55 -16.41 -13.73
C ALA A 497 16.51 -16.84 -12.63
N ILE A 498 17.46 -15.95 -12.31
CA ILE A 498 18.41 -16.11 -11.21
C ILE A 498 18.20 -14.95 -10.23
N VAL A 499 17.91 -15.27 -8.98
CA VAL A 499 17.90 -14.31 -7.87
C VAL A 499 19.26 -14.38 -7.17
N LEU A 500 20.03 -13.30 -7.25
CA LEU A 500 21.32 -13.20 -6.57
C LEU A 500 21.18 -12.47 -5.23
N ASP A 501 22.14 -12.69 -4.36
CA ASP A 501 22.24 -12.01 -3.07
C ASP A 501 20.99 -12.17 -2.17
N ALA A 502 20.30 -13.33 -2.26
CA ALA A 502 19.04 -13.57 -1.56
C ALA A 502 19.17 -13.41 -0.03
N ALA A 503 20.28 -13.83 0.56
CA ALA A 503 20.55 -13.65 1.98
C ALA A 503 20.44 -12.17 2.42
N ALA A 504 20.88 -11.23 1.58
CA ALA A 504 20.89 -9.81 1.91
C ALA A 504 19.48 -9.23 2.10
N LEU A 505 18.49 -9.70 1.36
CA LEU A 505 17.11 -9.26 1.48
C LEU A 505 16.38 -9.98 2.62
N ALA A 506 16.50 -11.31 2.69
CA ALA A 506 15.82 -12.12 3.70
C ALA A 506 16.35 -11.91 5.12
N GLY A 507 17.64 -11.55 5.25
CA GLY A 507 18.31 -11.34 6.53
C GLY A 507 18.13 -9.95 7.14
N ARG A 508 17.33 -9.07 6.54
CA ARG A 508 17.05 -7.73 7.07
C ARG A 508 16.28 -7.83 8.39
N ALA A 509 16.42 -6.77 9.20
CA ALA A 509 15.89 -6.73 10.56
C ALA A 509 14.41 -6.38 10.65
N GLU A 510 13.87 -5.82 9.60
CA GLU A 510 12.50 -5.34 9.61
C GLU A 510 11.52 -6.52 9.66
N LEU A 511 10.44 -6.33 10.38
CA LEU A 511 9.36 -7.33 10.50
C LEU A 511 8.85 -7.82 9.13
N TRP A 512 8.90 -6.95 8.13
CA TRP A 512 8.41 -7.21 6.78
C TRP A 512 9.43 -7.86 5.85
N ALA A 513 10.69 -7.99 6.27
CA ALA A 513 11.76 -8.45 5.38
C ALA A 513 11.51 -9.84 4.76
N PRO A 514 11.04 -10.86 5.51
CA PRO A 514 10.74 -12.17 4.92
C PRO A 514 9.59 -12.13 3.90
N GLU A 515 8.55 -11.35 4.20
CA GLU A 515 7.39 -11.15 3.33
C GLU A 515 7.78 -10.41 2.05
N GLU A 516 8.58 -9.35 2.17
CA GLU A 516 9.07 -8.57 1.05
C GLU A 516 10.03 -9.39 0.16
N ALA A 517 10.87 -10.24 0.75
CA ALA A 517 11.72 -11.16 0.03
C ALA A 517 10.87 -12.15 -0.79
N ALA A 518 9.89 -12.79 -0.15
CA ALA A 518 8.96 -13.69 -0.80
C ALA A 518 8.27 -13.03 -2.00
N ARG A 519 7.73 -11.82 -1.79
CA ARG A 519 7.03 -11.05 -2.82
C ARG A 519 7.92 -10.76 -4.02
N ARG A 520 9.10 -10.20 -3.79
CA ARG A 520 10.02 -9.80 -4.86
C ARG A 520 10.51 -10.99 -5.67
N TRP A 521 10.82 -12.10 -5.01
CA TRP A 521 11.32 -13.29 -5.70
C TRP A 521 10.23 -14.05 -6.44
N LEU A 522 9.05 -14.23 -5.82
CA LEU A 522 7.90 -14.81 -6.54
C LEU A 522 7.53 -13.99 -7.76
N ARG A 523 7.56 -12.64 -7.67
CA ARG A 523 7.32 -11.77 -8.81
C ARG A 523 8.34 -11.99 -9.93
N ALA A 524 9.64 -12.00 -9.64
CA ALA A 524 10.66 -12.23 -10.64
C ALA A 524 10.58 -13.63 -11.26
N LEU A 525 10.37 -14.65 -10.40
CA LEU A 525 10.23 -16.03 -10.84
C LEU A 525 8.94 -16.25 -11.65
N SER A 526 7.86 -15.54 -11.36
CA SER A 526 6.60 -15.63 -12.12
C SER A 526 6.71 -15.12 -13.57
N LEU A 527 7.75 -14.34 -13.89
CA LEU A 527 8.04 -13.90 -15.26
C LEU A 527 8.71 -14.98 -16.10
N VAL A 528 9.14 -16.08 -15.51
CA VAL A 528 9.74 -17.22 -16.18
C VAL A 528 8.63 -18.06 -16.84
N ARG A 529 8.89 -18.53 -18.06
CA ARG A 529 7.97 -19.43 -18.76
C ARG A 529 7.65 -20.66 -17.93
N PRO A 530 6.43 -21.18 -17.99
CA PRO A 530 6.01 -22.36 -17.25
C PRO A 530 6.96 -23.54 -17.40
N GLY A 531 7.26 -24.23 -16.30
CA GLY A 531 8.12 -25.40 -16.25
C GLY A 531 9.62 -25.15 -16.47
N ARG A 532 10.02 -23.90 -16.79
CA ARG A 532 11.43 -23.51 -16.93
C ARG A 532 12.08 -23.27 -15.56
N PRO A 533 13.43 -23.32 -15.47
CA PRO A 533 14.13 -23.25 -14.20
C PRO A 533 14.21 -21.82 -13.65
N GLY A 534 14.10 -21.71 -12.31
CA GLY A 534 14.52 -20.56 -11.52
C GLY A 534 15.59 -20.96 -10.50
N LEU A 535 16.53 -20.07 -10.16
CA LEU A 535 17.57 -20.30 -9.19
C LEU A 535 17.59 -19.17 -8.17
N VAL A 536 17.61 -19.52 -6.88
CA VAL A 536 17.80 -18.55 -5.79
C VAL A 536 19.15 -18.82 -5.13
N VAL A 537 20.04 -17.83 -5.17
CA VAL A 537 21.42 -17.93 -4.70
C VAL A 537 21.60 -17.20 -3.37
N GLY A 538 22.03 -17.94 -2.37
CA GLY A 538 22.30 -17.46 -1.01
C GLY A 538 21.55 -18.27 0.04
N THR A 539 22.04 -18.19 1.28
CA THR A 539 21.41 -18.85 2.43
C THR A 539 20.16 -18.05 2.85
N ILE A 540 19.01 -18.68 2.83
CA ILE A 540 17.73 -18.10 3.21
C ILE A 540 17.03 -18.96 4.28
N PRO A 541 16.09 -18.41 5.06
CA PRO A 541 15.30 -19.19 6.01
C PRO A 541 14.64 -20.39 5.33
N GLU A 542 14.66 -21.55 5.99
CA GLU A 542 14.17 -22.82 5.41
C GLU A 542 12.70 -22.71 4.97
N ALA A 543 11.84 -22.11 5.78
CA ALA A 543 10.42 -21.95 5.46
C ALA A 543 10.21 -21.13 4.17
N LEU A 544 11.02 -20.08 3.98
CA LEU A 544 10.99 -19.26 2.76
C LEU A 544 11.47 -20.05 1.54
N GLY A 545 12.54 -20.85 1.71
CA GLY A 545 13.03 -21.74 0.66
C GLY A 545 12.00 -22.80 0.26
N GLN A 546 11.36 -23.45 1.23
CA GLN A 546 10.30 -24.44 1.00
C GLN A 546 9.09 -23.81 0.27
N MET A 547 8.70 -22.61 0.66
CA MET A 547 7.62 -21.85 0.00
C MET A 547 7.94 -21.62 -1.48
N LEU A 548 9.16 -21.18 -1.82
CA LEU A 548 9.57 -20.93 -3.20
C LEU A 548 9.57 -22.22 -4.04
N VAL A 549 10.13 -23.32 -3.50
CA VAL A 549 10.20 -24.60 -4.22
C VAL A 549 8.82 -25.21 -4.45
N ARG A 550 7.93 -25.09 -3.47
CA ARG A 550 6.56 -25.63 -3.54
C ARG A 550 5.56 -24.69 -4.18
N TRP A 551 5.94 -23.45 -4.35
CA TRP A 551 5.09 -22.35 -4.76
C TRP A 551 3.84 -22.22 -3.88
N SER A 552 4.04 -22.15 -2.55
CA SER A 552 2.98 -22.12 -1.53
C SER A 552 2.95 -20.79 -0.75
N PRO A 553 2.70 -19.63 -1.39
CA PRO A 553 2.70 -18.34 -0.71
C PRO A 553 1.59 -18.22 0.34
N THR A 554 0.47 -18.91 0.16
CA THR A 554 -0.64 -18.95 1.12
C THR A 554 -0.20 -19.56 2.45
N ASP A 555 0.41 -20.76 2.43
CA ASP A 555 0.89 -21.45 3.63
C ASP A 555 1.98 -20.62 4.34
N TYR A 556 2.83 -19.94 3.55
CA TYR A 556 3.88 -19.10 4.10
C TYR A 556 3.33 -17.84 4.79
N ALA A 557 2.35 -17.19 4.18
CA ALA A 557 1.69 -16.04 4.77
C ALA A 557 0.92 -16.40 6.05
N GLU A 558 0.30 -17.60 6.09
CA GLU A 558 -0.36 -18.14 7.26
C GLU A 558 0.63 -18.35 8.40
N ARG A 559 1.77 -18.98 8.11
CA ARG A 559 2.84 -19.17 9.10
C ARG A 559 3.37 -17.83 9.63
N LEU A 560 3.62 -16.86 8.77
CA LEU A 560 4.05 -15.54 9.21
C LEU A 560 2.99 -14.84 10.07
N LEU A 561 1.71 -15.05 9.79
CA LEU A 561 0.62 -14.53 10.60
C LEU A 561 0.58 -15.19 11.98
N ASP A 562 0.78 -16.52 12.08
CA ASP A 562 0.92 -17.23 13.35
C ASP A 562 2.07 -16.69 14.20
N GLU A 563 3.23 -16.46 13.57
CA GLU A 563 4.39 -15.86 14.24
C GLU A 563 4.08 -14.45 14.76
N ARG A 564 3.37 -13.63 13.97
CA ARG A 564 2.96 -12.28 14.39
C ARG A 564 1.90 -12.30 15.49
N GLU A 565 0.98 -13.26 15.45
CA GLU A 565 -0.03 -13.45 16.49
C GLU A 565 0.63 -13.84 17.81
N ALA A 566 1.54 -14.83 17.79
CA ALA A 566 2.27 -15.27 18.98
C ALA A 566 3.12 -14.15 19.62
N LEU A 567 3.68 -13.24 18.80
CA LEU A 567 4.50 -12.14 19.27
C LEU A 567 3.73 -10.84 19.52
N GLY A 568 2.45 -10.77 19.15
CA GLY A 568 1.62 -9.58 19.25
C GLY A 568 2.09 -8.45 18.33
N PHE A 569 2.31 -8.76 17.03
CA PHE A 569 2.64 -7.80 16.00
C PHE A 569 1.50 -7.64 14.98
N PHE A 570 1.50 -6.50 14.28
CA PHE A 570 0.58 -6.27 13.17
C PHE A 570 0.75 -7.35 12.07
N PRO A 571 -0.34 -7.87 11.47
CA PRO A 571 -1.74 -7.44 11.56
C PRO A 571 -2.59 -8.16 12.63
N ALA A 572 -2.00 -9.01 13.46
CA ALA A 572 -2.72 -9.70 14.54
C ALA A 572 -3.05 -8.78 15.74
N CYS A 573 -2.44 -7.62 15.81
CA CYS A 573 -2.79 -6.54 16.74
C CYS A 573 -2.72 -5.18 16.01
N THR A 574 -3.22 -4.13 16.64
CA THR A 574 -2.97 -2.76 16.21
C THR A 574 -1.81 -2.19 17.00
N MET A 575 -0.85 -1.60 16.30
CA MET A 575 0.32 -0.95 16.87
C MET A 575 0.29 0.55 16.59
N VAL A 576 0.76 1.36 17.54
CA VAL A 576 0.89 2.81 17.33
C VAL A 576 2.26 3.27 17.80
N ALA A 577 2.98 3.96 16.92
CA ALA A 577 4.20 4.67 17.27
C ALA A 577 3.85 6.10 17.71
N LEU A 578 4.40 6.49 18.85
CA LEU A 578 4.31 7.83 19.44
C LEU A 578 5.70 8.47 19.34
N ASP A 579 5.85 9.50 18.51
CA ASP A 579 7.12 10.19 18.28
C ASP A 579 7.07 11.63 18.80
N GLY A 580 8.09 12.06 19.53
CA GLY A 580 8.17 13.43 20.04
C GLY A 580 9.07 13.58 21.27
N PRO A 581 8.99 14.75 21.99
CA PRO A 581 9.74 14.98 23.21
C PRO A 581 9.44 13.93 24.29
N ALA A 582 10.46 13.43 24.97
CA ALA A 582 10.36 12.26 25.86
C ALA A 582 9.29 12.40 26.95
N ALA A 583 9.18 13.57 27.59
CA ALA A 583 8.17 13.82 28.62
C ALA A 583 6.73 13.77 28.07
N GLN A 584 6.52 14.33 26.88
CA GLN A 584 5.22 14.38 26.22
C GLN A 584 4.78 13.00 25.71
N VAL A 585 5.70 12.24 25.11
CA VAL A 585 5.45 10.88 24.66
C VAL A 585 5.12 9.97 25.84
N ARG A 586 5.87 10.06 26.95
CA ARG A 586 5.58 9.30 28.17
C ARG A 586 4.19 9.61 28.70
N GLN A 587 3.81 10.90 28.80
CA GLN A 587 2.49 11.30 29.28
C GLN A 587 1.37 10.66 28.44
N VAL A 588 1.49 10.70 27.09
CA VAL A 588 0.51 10.09 26.18
C VAL A 588 0.48 8.58 26.34
N ALA A 589 1.65 7.92 26.39
CA ALA A 589 1.76 6.48 26.56
C ALA A 589 1.13 6.01 27.88
N ASP A 590 1.44 6.66 28.99
CA ASP A 590 0.86 6.34 30.30
C ASP A 590 -0.65 6.54 30.31
N GLN A 591 -1.16 7.58 29.66
CA GLN A 591 -2.59 7.83 29.58
C GLN A 591 -3.31 6.76 28.77
N VAL A 592 -2.83 6.41 27.56
CA VAL A 592 -3.48 5.40 26.72
C VAL A 592 -3.39 3.99 27.32
N VAL A 593 -2.34 3.68 28.08
CA VAL A 593 -2.23 2.42 28.82
C VAL A 593 -3.29 2.33 29.91
N ARG A 594 -3.52 3.41 30.66
CA ARG A 594 -4.54 3.43 31.74
C ARG A 594 -5.98 3.44 31.21
N GLU A 595 -6.26 4.24 30.18
CA GLU A 595 -7.63 4.55 29.74
C GLU A 595 -8.02 3.77 28.47
N GLY A 596 -7.06 3.48 27.59
CA GLY A 596 -7.26 2.87 26.28
C GLY A 596 -7.00 1.37 26.23
N GLY A 597 -6.59 0.73 27.34
CA GLY A 597 -6.28 -0.70 27.36
C GLY A 597 -5.05 -1.10 26.53
N ALA A 598 -4.18 -0.13 26.19
CA ALA A 598 -2.98 -0.39 25.43
C ALA A 598 -1.88 -1.04 26.28
N GLN A 599 -1.03 -1.83 25.64
CA GLN A 599 0.19 -2.38 26.21
C GLN A 599 1.40 -1.59 25.69
N LEU A 600 2.31 -1.22 26.60
CA LEU A 600 3.59 -0.63 26.24
C LEU A 600 4.53 -1.74 25.69
N VAL A 601 5.07 -1.53 24.49
CA VAL A 601 6.04 -2.46 23.88
C VAL A 601 7.46 -2.04 24.21
N GLY A 602 7.81 -0.76 24.02
CA GLY A 602 9.14 -0.27 24.30
C GLY A 602 9.30 1.19 23.89
N THR A 603 10.42 1.79 24.34
CA THR A 603 10.81 3.16 24.00
C THR A 603 12.26 3.18 23.56
N VAL A 604 12.55 3.86 22.45
CA VAL A 604 13.91 4.07 21.94
C VAL A 604 14.15 5.57 21.70
N ALA A 605 15.41 5.99 21.85
CA ALA A 605 15.82 7.32 21.46
C ALA A 605 15.86 7.42 19.93
N VAL A 606 15.31 8.51 19.39
CA VAL A 606 15.44 8.84 17.97
C VAL A 606 16.63 9.78 17.84
N PRO A 607 17.64 9.47 17.02
CA PRO A 607 18.79 10.35 16.81
C PRO A 607 18.31 11.74 16.36
N ALA A 608 18.87 12.79 16.97
CA ALA A 608 18.63 14.17 16.52
C ALA A 608 19.15 14.33 15.09
N THR A 609 18.34 14.93 14.22
CA THR A 609 18.73 15.19 12.82
C THR A 609 19.57 16.44 12.67
N ARG A 610 19.60 17.30 13.69
CA ARG A 610 20.38 18.54 13.75
C ARG A 610 20.98 18.73 15.14
N GLU A 611 22.19 19.30 15.20
CA GLU A 611 22.81 19.74 16.45
C GLU A 611 21.91 20.79 17.16
N GLY A 612 21.60 20.54 18.45
CA GLY A 612 20.75 21.41 19.26
C GLY A 612 19.25 21.09 19.25
N GLU A 613 18.80 20.08 18.51
CA GLU A 613 17.42 19.57 18.65
C GLU A 613 17.22 18.84 19.99
N GLU A 614 16.05 19.07 20.59
CA GLU A 614 15.63 18.35 21.80
C GLU A 614 15.56 16.84 21.53
N SER A 615 16.09 16.04 22.43
CA SER A 615 16.08 14.57 22.32
C SER A 615 14.65 14.06 22.13
N GLN A 616 14.41 13.43 20.99
CA GLN A 616 13.15 12.80 20.68
C GLN A 616 13.19 11.30 20.98
N VAL A 617 12.04 10.76 21.32
CA VAL A 617 11.87 9.33 21.53
C VAL A 617 10.74 8.80 20.66
N ARG A 618 10.85 7.53 20.30
CA ARG A 618 9.76 6.72 19.76
C ARG A 618 9.32 5.72 20.81
N THR A 619 8.05 5.73 21.14
CA THR A 619 7.42 4.73 22.01
C THR A 619 6.39 3.95 21.22
N LEU A 620 6.44 2.61 21.30
CA LEU A 620 5.44 1.74 20.70
C LEU A 620 4.44 1.30 21.76
N VAL A 621 3.16 1.46 21.43
CA VAL A 621 2.03 0.87 22.15
C VAL A 621 1.25 -0.06 21.23
N ARG A 622 0.59 -1.08 21.78
CA ARG A 622 -0.21 -2.03 21.02
C ARG A 622 -1.49 -2.39 21.76
N ALA A 623 -2.47 -2.87 20.99
CA ALA A 623 -3.66 -3.51 21.56
C ALA A 623 -4.04 -4.71 20.68
N PRO A 624 -4.55 -5.83 21.25
CA PRO A 624 -5.20 -6.91 20.50
C PRO A 624 -6.31 -6.38 19.61
N LEU A 625 -6.65 -7.07 18.53
CA LEU A 625 -7.67 -6.60 17.58
C LEU A 625 -9.02 -6.26 18.25
N PRO A 626 -9.55 -7.02 19.21
CA PRO A 626 -10.79 -6.66 19.90
C PRO A 626 -10.73 -5.33 20.64
N ASP A 627 -9.57 -4.99 21.22
CA ASP A 627 -9.37 -3.78 22.02
C ASP A 627 -8.85 -2.60 21.20
N SER A 628 -8.53 -2.83 19.91
CA SER A 628 -7.93 -1.82 19.04
C SER A 628 -8.80 -0.58 18.89
N ALA A 629 -10.11 -0.75 18.82
CA ALA A 629 -11.04 0.36 18.68
C ALA A 629 -11.01 1.29 19.91
N GLN A 630 -10.94 0.72 21.12
CA GLN A 630 -10.84 1.46 22.37
C GLN A 630 -9.52 2.24 22.44
N MET A 631 -8.39 1.60 22.14
CA MET A 631 -7.08 2.25 22.12
C MET A 631 -7.05 3.42 21.13
N LEU A 632 -7.54 3.22 19.90
CA LEU A 632 -7.56 4.26 18.88
C LEU A 632 -8.51 5.42 19.26
N ALA A 633 -9.66 5.14 19.86
CA ALA A 633 -10.57 6.17 20.37
C ALA A 633 -9.90 7.01 21.47
N SER A 634 -9.26 6.37 22.45
CA SER A 634 -8.52 7.06 23.51
C SER A 634 -7.39 7.94 22.95
N LEU A 635 -6.60 7.44 22.01
CA LEU A 635 -5.55 8.23 21.35
C LEU A 635 -6.12 9.40 20.54
N ALA A 636 -7.27 9.23 19.88
CA ALA A 636 -7.95 10.31 19.16
C ALA A 636 -8.43 11.40 20.14
N ASP A 637 -8.97 11.03 21.31
CA ASP A 637 -9.39 11.98 22.36
C ASP A 637 -8.19 12.73 22.96
N ILE A 638 -7.10 12.03 23.24
CA ILE A 638 -5.85 12.63 23.69
C ILE A 638 -5.35 13.64 22.65
N ARG A 639 -5.33 13.26 21.36
CA ARG A 639 -4.91 14.14 20.28
C ARG A 639 -5.80 15.39 20.17
N ARG A 640 -7.13 15.25 20.27
CA ARG A 640 -8.08 16.37 20.27
C ARG A 640 -7.85 17.32 21.44
N SER A 641 -7.72 16.77 22.64
CA SER A 641 -7.46 17.56 23.86
C SER A 641 -6.14 18.32 23.78
N ARG A 642 -5.07 17.66 23.30
CA ARG A 642 -3.75 18.29 23.14
C ARG A 642 -3.79 19.40 22.07
N SER A 643 -4.48 19.15 20.95
CA SER A 643 -4.69 20.14 19.88
C SER A 643 -5.42 21.38 20.38
N ALA A 644 -6.50 21.21 21.16
CA ALA A 644 -7.25 22.33 21.77
C ALA A 644 -6.41 23.15 22.74
N ARG A 645 -5.49 22.52 23.47
CA ARG A 645 -4.59 23.18 24.44
C ARG A 645 -3.30 23.71 23.82
N LYS A 646 -3.11 23.56 22.49
CA LYS A 646 -1.86 23.90 21.79
C LYS A 646 -0.62 23.25 22.42
N ALA A 647 -0.75 22.03 22.95
CA ALA A 647 0.35 21.30 23.57
C ALA A 647 1.39 20.87 22.52
N PRO A 648 2.66 20.66 22.91
CA PRO A 648 3.71 20.19 22.01
C PRO A 648 3.28 18.94 21.24
N LEU A 649 3.63 18.87 19.96
CA LEU A 649 3.19 17.81 19.05
C LEU A 649 3.79 16.45 19.45
N VAL A 650 2.93 15.45 19.60
CA VAL A 650 3.29 14.03 19.60
C VAL A 650 2.71 13.45 18.32
N LYS A 651 3.59 13.03 17.40
CA LYS A 651 3.18 12.37 16.16
C LYS A 651 2.71 10.96 16.50
N MET A 652 1.58 10.55 15.92
CA MET A 652 1.00 9.23 16.13
C MET A 652 0.92 8.51 14.78
N SER A 653 1.54 7.35 14.65
CA SER A 653 1.54 6.57 13.42
C SER A 653 0.99 5.17 13.69
N VAL A 654 -0.13 4.83 13.07
CA VAL A 654 -0.77 3.51 13.23
C VAL A 654 -0.11 2.52 12.28
N ASN A 655 0.21 1.34 12.80
CA ASN A 655 0.86 0.24 12.09
C ASN A 655 2.08 0.70 11.29
N PRO A 656 3.06 1.35 11.95
CA PRO A 656 4.21 1.92 11.24
C PRO A 656 5.02 0.81 10.58
N PRO A 657 5.56 1.04 9.36
CA PRO A 657 6.41 0.06 8.69
C PRO A 657 7.75 -0.15 9.42
N GLU A 658 8.25 0.88 10.06
CA GLU A 658 9.46 0.87 10.87
C GLU A 658 9.04 0.92 12.33
N LEU A 659 9.31 -0.14 13.08
CA LEU A 659 8.92 -0.22 14.49
C LEU A 659 9.83 0.65 15.36
N PHE A 660 11.12 0.58 15.13
CA PHE A 660 12.13 1.32 15.88
C PHE A 660 13.14 2.00 14.98
#